data_40a98a61829a589d63370acbad3c5339
#
_entry.id   40a98a61829a589d63370acbad3c5339
#
_cell.length_a   1.000
_cell.length_b   1.000
_cell.length_c   1.000
_cell.angle_alpha   90.00
_cell.angle_beta   90.00
_cell.angle_gamma   90.00
#
_symmetry.space_group_name_H-M   'P 1'
#
loop_
_entity.id
_entity.type
_entity.pdbx_description
1 polymer ?
#
loop_
_entity_poly.entity_id
_entity_poly.type
_entity_poly.pdbx_seq_one_letter_code
_entity_poly.pdbx_strand_id
1 'polypeptide(L)'
;MKIYDFRIEYREQPKGLAVKIPRFSWKIASGDNNVVQTAWHLIVSSAEKCFWDSGKIESDQSVLVPYAGQALTREQEYQVSLEIWDNYGNRAKAETAFTTGIFDTGDFQAKMITHDFPPEETACPVFFRKFSSDKEVSSACIYATALGVYEITLNGKRVEDYYMAPGWTDYHKILQYQYYDVTDRLQGTGKENVLELTVGNGWYKGILSFDCKPDRYGDRTAVWAELHVRYTDGTEEVITTDETWHVRTGQIRYSEIYMGETIDTNAPDIREGKVSAVPEAVFHSTVLTPQLNEPVRVTECLKAKSVFTDPKGNILVDFGQNLTGLVEIRIRGEKGQKITVRHAETLDQDGVFYPDTLRTAKSEDTYILNGEEQVLMPHFTFHGFRYAAVEGIENPRPEMFTACVMHSDMRKTGEFHCSNEKVNQLQSNISWSLRDNFFDIPSDCPQRDERLGWMGDAQVFSWTAAFNRETALFFTKWMRDVSAASSLERGVPHIVPDIQETYSSAAWSDAAVIIPWVVYQTYGDTRILEESWKCMHEWVDYIHNHVNENGLWMTNYQYGDWLALDREMGDKSVGATDVYFVANAYYIYVTELVAKTAHVLGKYEEAAYYEVLREKTLDSFRKEYYTARGRIVSETQTACALSLYFNLAYEEDRENIVQMLVSNIEDHQNHLTTGFVGTPYLCHALSENKAHDTAGLLFMREDLPSWLYAVNKGATTLWERWDAVLPDGTMQDPGLNSMNHYANGAIGDW
;
A
#
# COMPACT_ATOMS: atom_id res chain seq x y z
N MET A 1 32.90 15.26 -8.06
CA MET A 1 31.76 15.03 -7.16
C MET A 1 30.51 15.72 -7.71
N LYS A 2 29.31 15.09 -7.59
CA LYS A 2 28.01 15.61 -8.03
C LYS A 2 26.95 15.27 -6.98
N ILE A 3 26.03 16.20 -6.69
CA ILE A 3 24.81 15.94 -5.91
C ILE A 3 23.73 15.44 -6.87
N TYR A 4 22.96 14.44 -6.44
CA TYR A 4 21.78 13.96 -7.13
C TYR A 4 20.72 13.50 -6.12
N ASP A 5 19.49 13.23 -6.58
CA ASP A 5 18.38 12.77 -5.75
C ASP A 5 18.14 13.68 -4.51
N PHE A 6 18.13 15.03 -4.75
CA PHE A 6 17.87 16.01 -3.69
C PHE A 6 16.38 16.09 -3.40
N ARG A 7 15.96 15.65 -2.21
CA ARG A 7 14.58 15.44 -1.80
C ARG A 7 14.21 16.19 -0.52
N ILE A 8 12.92 16.44 -0.41
CA ILE A 8 12.27 17.04 0.76
C ILE A 8 11.14 16.10 1.19
N GLU A 9 11.20 15.57 2.41
CA GLU A 9 10.25 14.55 2.91
C GLU A 9 10.02 13.43 1.88
N TYR A 10 11.11 12.82 1.38
CA TYR A 10 11.14 11.75 0.36
C TYR A 10 10.68 12.14 -1.05
N ARG A 11 10.21 13.37 -1.29
CA ARG A 11 9.63 13.83 -2.56
C ARG A 11 10.54 14.79 -3.31
N GLU A 12 10.43 14.80 -4.63
CA GLU A 12 11.04 15.80 -5.49
C GLU A 12 10.11 17.02 -5.57
N GLN A 13 10.59 18.19 -5.18
CA GLN A 13 9.86 19.46 -5.26
C GLN A 13 8.41 19.38 -4.78
N PRO A 14 8.14 18.91 -3.54
CA PRO A 14 6.78 18.70 -3.07
C PRO A 14 5.98 20.00 -3.08
N LYS A 15 4.71 19.90 -3.50
CA LYS A 15 3.73 20.98 -3.44
C LYS A 15 2.73 20.74 -2.32
N GLY A 16 2.30 21.83 -1.66
CA GLY A 16 1.31 21.75 -0.59
C GLY A 16 1.79 21.02 0.66
N LEU A 17 3.09 21.06 0.96
CA LEU A 17 3.68 20.32 2.08
C LEU A 17 3.18 20.86 3.43
N ALA A 18 2.41 20.06 4.15
CA ALA A 18 1.85 20.42 5.47
C ALA A 18 2.74 19.99 6.65
N VAL A 19 4.06 20.02 6.46
CA VAL A 19 5.07 19.68 7.47
C VAL A 19 5.77 20.94 7.94
N LYS A 20 5.66 21.25 9.24
CA LYS A 20 6.26 22.48 9.84
C LYS A 20 7.79 22.44 9.87
N ILE A 21 8.37 21.25 10.02
CA ILE A 21 9.82 21.02 10.08
C ILE A 21 10.16 19.97 9.00
N PRO A 22 10.30 20.38 7.72
CA PRO A 22 10.65 19.46 6.65
C PRO A 22 12.08 18.95 6.78
N ARG A 23 12.36 17.77 6.23
CA ARG A 23 13.68 17.14 6.25
C ARG A 23 14.22 17.04 4.83
N PHE A 24 15.52 17.21 4.70
CA PHE A 24 16.24 17.23 3.43
C PHE A 24 17.13 16.00 3.31
N SER A 25 17.14 15.38 2.12
CA SER A 25 18.01 14.25 1.81
C SER A 25 18.61 14.41 0.42
N TRP A 26 19.87 13.96 0.27
CA TRP A 26 20.58 13.99 -1.01
C TRP A 26 21.56 12.84 -1.11
N LYS A 27 21.97 12.53 -2.34
CA LYS A 27 23.00 11.54 -2.63
C LYS A 27 24.17 12.20 -3.36
N ILE A 28 25.35 11.58 -3.23
CA ILE A 28 26.56 12.02 -3.92
C ILE A 28 27.04 10.96 -4.90
N ALA A 29 27.60 11.40 -6.03
CA ALA A 29 28.30 10.56 -6.98
C ALA A 29 29.66 11.17 -7.32
N SER A 30 30.69 10.33 -7.46
CA SER A 30 32.03 10.73 -7.88
C SER A 30 32.65 9.69 -8.79
N GLY A 31 33.56 10.12 -9.67
CA GLY A 31 34.43 9.22 -10.43
C GLY A 31 35.65 8.76 -9.61
N ASP A 32 35.92 9.36 -8.46
CA ASP A 32 37.01 9.02 -7.57
C ASP A 32 36.57 7.99 -6.53
N ASN A 33 37.47 7.15 -6.05
CA ASN A 33 37.22 6.17 -5.00
C ASN A 33 37.33 6.81 -3.61
N ASN A 34 36.62 6.24 -2.62
CA ASN A 34 36.67 6.63 -1.21
C ASN A 34 36.28 8.11 -0.96
N VAL A 35 35.37 8.63 -1.78
CA VAL A 35 34.81 9.96 -1.58
C VAL A 35 33.75 9.92 -0.50
N VAL A 36 33.94 10.73 0.53
CA VAL A 36 33.04 10.89 1.68
C VAL A 36 32.70 12.36 1.86
N GLN A 37 31.42 12.68 2.06
CA GLN A 37 31.01 14.03 2.45
C GLN A 37 31.61 14.37 3.82
N THR A 38 32.14 15.56 3.96
CA THR A 38 32.72 16.07 5.21
C THR A 38 31.94 17.26 5.78
N ALA A 39 31.22 17.99 4.93
CA ALA A 39 30.40 19.11 5.35
C ALA A 39 29.27 19.39 4.38
N TRP A 40 28.23 20.08 4.87
CA TRP A 40 27.14 20.62 4.08
C TRP A 40 26.74 22.02 4.53
N HIS A 41 26.08 22.77 3.64
CA HIS A 41 25.50 24.09 3.89
C HIS A 41 24.16 24.18 3.17
N LEU A 42 23.07 24.36 3.92
CA LEU A 42 21.70 24.50 3.41
C LEU A 42 21.23 25.95 3.61
N ILE A 43 20.63 26.52 2.56
CA ILE A 43 19.95 27.80 2.60
C ILE A 43 18.52 27.61 2.13
N VAL A 44 17.55 28.05 2.93
CA VAL A 44 16.12 28.07 2.57
C VAL A 44 15.65 29.51 2.51
N SER A 45 15.14 29.93 1.36
CA SER A 45 14.71 31.31 1.11
C SER A 45 13.37 31.36 0.39
N SER A 46 12.65 32.49 0.54
CA SER A 46 11.45 32.77 -0.25
C SER A 46 11.50 34.23 -0.66
N ALA A 47 11.35 34.51 -1.96
CA ALA A 47 11.59 35.80 -2.58
C ALA A 47 12.98 36.34 -2.16
N GLU A 48 13.03 37.50 -1.50
CA GLU A 48 14.30 38.10 -1.02
C GLU A 48 14.66 37.76 0.43
N LYS A 49 13.79 37.00 1.16
CA LYS A 49 13.97 36.69 2.56
C LYS A 49 14.62 35.32 2.76
N CYS A 50 15.71 35.27 3.54
CA CYS A 50 16.30 34.05 4.03
C CYS A 50 15.57 33.59 5.30
N PHE A 51 15.06 32.34 5.27
CA PHE A 51 14.38 31.69 6.40
C PHE A 51 15.32 30.80 7.19
N TRP A 52 16.31 30.22 6.54
CA TRP A 52 17.36 29.42 7.17
C TRP A 52 18.65 29.52 6.38
N ASP A 53 19.69 29.82 7.07
CA ASP A 53 21.08 29.67 6.64
C ASP A 53 21.78 28.82 7.69
N SER A 54 22.11 27.58 7.38
CA SER A 54 22.72 26.64 8.32
C SER A 54 24.19 27.02 8.61
N GLY A 55 24.80 27.90 7.79
CA GLY A 55 26.24 27.96 7.70
C GLY A 55 26.85 26.63 7.25
N LYS A 56 28.17 26.56 7.22
CA LYS A 56 28.88 25.31 6.94
C LYS A 56 28.85 24.41 8.17
N ILE A 57 28.17 23.24 8.07
CA ILE A 57 28.12 22.22 9.12
C ILE A 57 29.06 21.07 8.75
N GLU A 58 30.04 20.82 9.64
CA GLU A 58 30.97 19.70 9.50
C GLU A 58 30.25 18.40 9.89
N SER A 59 29.76 17.67 8.87
CA SER A 59 28.99 16.43 9.03
C SER A 59 28.89 15.66 7.72
N ASP A 60 28.87 14.35 7.79
CA ASP A 60 28.58 13.42 6.70
C ASP A 60 27.09 13.13 6.53
N GLN A 61 26.23 13.63 7.44
CA GLN A 61 24.79 13.44 7.34
C GLN A 61 24.25 14.00 6.02
N SER A 62 23.55 13.17 5.28
CA SER A 62 22.92 13.51 3.99
C SER A 62 21.49 12.96 3.87
N VAL A 63 20.98 12.37 4.95
CA VAL A 63 19.65 11.73 5.00
C VAL A 63 18.84 12.40 6.11
N LEU A 64 17.64 12.86 5.75
CA LEU A 64 16.62 13.40 6.66
C LEU A 64 17.14 14.51 7.58
N VAL A 65 17.99 15.41 7.05
CA VAL A 65 18.51 16.59 7.76
C VAL A 65 17.34 17.53 8.09
N PRO A 66 17.02 17.76 9.38
CA PRO A 66 15.84 18.54 9.74
C PRO A 66 16.05 20.02 9.48
N TYR A 67 14.99 20.70 9.03
CA TYR A 67 14.94 22.16 8.96
C TYR A 67 15.05 22.76 10.36
N ALA A 68 15.95 23.74 10.54
CA ALA A 68 16.19 24.41 11.81
C ALA A 68 16.11 25.94 11.70
N GLY A 69 15.41 26.47 10.73
CA GLY A 69 15.25 27.90 10.49
C GLY A 69 14.05 28.54 11.20
N GLN A 70 13.67 29.72 10.71
CA GLN A 70 12.46 30.43 11.16
C GLN A 70 11.21 29.64 10.77
N ALA A 71 10.08 29.82 11.50
CA ALA A 71 8.79 29.20 11.15
C ALA A 71 8.42 29.49 9.69
N LEU A 72 8.07 28.41 8.97
CA LEU A 72 7.61 28.52 7.59
C LEU A 72 6.22 29.13 7.55
N THR A 73 5.92 29.87 6.48
CA THR A 73 4.60 30.43 6.20
C THR A 73 3.78 29.44 5.37
N ARG A 74 2.49 29.34 5.60
CA ARG A 74 1.58 28.51 4.80
C ARG A 74 1.47 29.02 3.36
N GLU A 75 1.23 28.11 2.42
CA GLU A 75 0.97 28.40 0.99
C GLU A 75 2.04 29.30 0.36
N GLN A 76 3.29 29.05 0.75
CA GLN A 76 4.46 29.84 0.33
C GLN A 76 5.44 28.95 -0.42
N GLU A 77 5.99 29.46 -1.51
CA GLU A 77 7.09 28.80 -2.23
C GLU A 77 8.43 29.12 -1.56
N TYR A 78 9.27 28.08 -1.43
CA TYR A 78 10.63 28.14 -0.89
C TYR A 78 11.61 27.54 -1.89
N GLN A 79 12.73 28.27 -2.07
CA GLN A 79 13.91 27.80 -2.80
C GLN A 79 14.92 27.24 -1.77
N VAL A 80 15.52 26.11 -2.10
CA VAL A 80 16.50 25.43 -1.26
C VAL A 80 17.80 25.28 -2.03
N SER A 81 18.88 25.85 -1.52
CA SER A 81 20.22 25.69 -2.06
C SER A 81 21.07 24.85 -1.12
N LEU A 82 21.78 23.86 -1.68
CA LEU A 82 22.68 22.96 -0.97
C LEU A 82 24.08 23.06 -1.55
N GLU A 83 25.10 23.30 -0.70
CA GLU A 83 26.50 23.14 -1.03
C GLU A 83 27.12 22.06 -0.14
N ILE A 84 27.94 21.15 -0.69
CA ILE A 84 28.62 20.10 0.05
C ILE A 84 30.10 20.09 -0.23
N TRP A 85 30.90 19.57 0.73
CA TRP A 85 32.33 19.35 0.63
C TRP A 85 32.67 17.88 0.84
N ASP A 86 33.70 17.41 0.14
CA ASP A 86 34.23 16.07 0.35
C ASP A 86 35.60 16.07 1.05
N ASN A 87 36.09 14.88 1.37
CA ASN A 87 37.36 14.64 2.03
C ASN A 87 38.61 15.03 1.19
N TYR A 88 38.43 15.33 -0.11
CA TYR A 88 39.46 15.81 -1.02
C TYR A 88 39.40 17.35 -1.20
N GLY A 89 38.44 18.01 -0.58
CA GLY A 89 38.22 19.44 -0.69
C GLY A 89 37.45 19.90 -1.90
N ASN A 90 36.86 18.95 -2.67
CA ASN A 90 35.95 19.28 -3.77
C ASN A 90 34.63 19.80 -3.24
N ARG A 91 33.93 20.60 -4.07
CA ARG A 91 32.62 21.15 -3.76
C ARG A 91 31.59 20.79 -4.84
N ALA A 92 30.35 20.65 -4.43
CA ALA A 92 29.21 20.53 -5.36
C ALA A 92 28.04 21.34 -4.84
N LYS A 93 27.20 21.83 -5.77
CA LYS A 93 25.97 22.57 -5.45
C LYS A 93 24.79 21.93 -6.14
N ALA A 94 23.62 22.02 -5.49
CA ALA A 94 22.32 21.65 -6.05
C ALA A 94 21.25 22.59 -5.50
N GLU A 95 20.17 22.72 -6.27
CA GLU A 95 19.01 23.52 -5.90
C GLU A 95 17.74 22.70 -6.06
N THR A 96 16.76 22.96 -5.21
CA THR A 96 15.41 22.41 -5.29
C THR A 96 14.41 23.43 -4.74
N ALA A 97 13.12 23.13 -4.83
CA ALA A 97 12.08 24.02 -4.31
C ALA A 97 10.96 23.18 -3.66
N PHE A 98 10.15 23.81 -2.83
CA PHE A 98 8.90 23.24 -2.35
C PHE A 98 7.89 24.35 -2.06
N THR A 99 6.61 23.99 -2.07
CA THR A 99 5.56 24.85 -1.53
C THR A 99 4.97 24.24 -0.27
N THR A 100 4.69 25.09 0.71
CA THR A 100 3.95 24.69 1.92
C THR A 100 2.45 24.64 1.62
N GLY A 101 1.72 23.81 2.38
CA GLY A 101 0.28 23.81 2.46
C GLY A 101 -0.23 24.47 3.74
N ILE A 102 -1.47 24.17 4.10
CA ILE A 102 -2.09 24.53 5.38
C ILE A 102 -1.48 23.66 6.48
N PHE A 103 -1.03 24.26 7.57
CA PHE A 103 -0.40 23.56 8.70
C PHE A 103 -1.38 23.18 9.81
N ASP A 104 -2.51 23.87 9.88
CA ASP A 104 -3.53 23.64 10.88
C ASP A 104 -4.89 23.52 10.19
N THR A 105 -5.52 22.34 10.32
CA THR A 105 -6.82 22.08 9.69
C THR A 105 -7.94 22.95 10.27
N GLY A 106 -7.74 23.59 11.44
CA GLY A 106 -8.64 24.61 11.97
C GLY A 106 -8.70 25.90 11.15
N ASP A 107 -7.74 26.12 10.22
CA ASP A 107 -7.77 27.25 9.30
C ASP A 107 -8.72 27.07 8.11
N PHE A 108 -9.21 25.85 7.87
CA PHE A 108 -10.16 25.56 6.80
C PHE A 108 -11.57 26.07 7.15
N GLN A 109 -12.29 26.52 6.12
CA GLN A 109 -13.61 27.14 6.23
C GLN A 109 -14.73 26.34 5.54
N ALA A 110 -14.37 25.41 4.63
CA ALA A 110 -15.34 24.63 3.86
C ALA A 110 -16.18 23.70 4.75
N LYS A 111 -17.40 23.47 4.32
CA LYS A 111 -18.29 22.45 4.87
C LYS A 111 -18.22 21.18 4.06
N MET A 112 -18.30 20.02 4.70
CA MET A 112 -18.62 18.78 4.01
C MET A 112 -20.08 18.86 3.53
N ILE A 113 -20.32 18.65 2.23
CA ILE A 113 -21.64 18.74 1.61
C ILE A 113 -22.05 17.43 0.97
N THR A 114 -23.34 17.12 1.03
CA THR A 114 -23.96 15.91 0.48
C THR A 114 -25.19 16.24 -0.35
N HIS A 115 -25.85 15.22 -0.90
CA HIS A 115 -26.99 15.30 -1.81
C HIS A 115 -28.26 14.69 -1.22
N ASP A 116 -29.43 14.99 -1.81
CA ASP A 116 -30.73 14.45 -1.40
C ASP A 116 -31.27 13.36 -2.34
N PHE A 117 -30.43 12.76 -3.18
CA PHE A 117 -30.85 11.63 -4.04
C PHE A 117 -31.36 10.48 -3.18
N PRO A 118 -32.41 9.78 -3.64
CA PRO A 118 -32.97 8.66 -2.90
C PRO A 118 -31.97 7.48 -2.86
N PRO A 119 -32.09 6.57 -1.86
CA PRO A 119 -31.14 5.46 -1.67
C PRO A 119 -31.04 4.51 -2.89
N GLU A 120 -32.09 4.39 -3.69
CA GLU A 120 -32.10 3.59 -4.91
C GLU A 120 -31.38 4.22 -6.11
N GLU A 121 -31.03 5.50 -6.02
CA GLU A 121 -30.20 6.14 -7.06
C GLU A 121 -28.76 5.65 -6.93
N THR A 122 -28.27 5.00 -7.99
CA THR A 122 -26.93 4.41 -8.06
C THR A 122 -25.93 5.25 -8.84
N ALA A 123 -26.41 6.28 -9.56
CA ALA A 123 -25.55 7.15 -10.35
C ALA A 123 -24.67 8.01 -9.44
N CYS A 124 -23.40 8.11 -9.79
CA CYS A 124 -22.44 8.93 -9.06
C CYS A 124 -22.85 10.41 -9.08
N PRO A 125 -22.94 11.08 -7.93
CA PRO A 125 -23.24 12.50 -7.85
C PRO A 125 -22.06 13.33 -8.39
N VAL A 126 -22.40 14.42 -9.08
CA VAL A 126 -21.47 15.45 -9.56
C VAL A 126 -21.83 16.75 -8.86
N PHE A 127 -21.03 17.16 -7.90
CA PHE A 127 -21.15 18.46 -7.25
C PHE A 127 -20.42 19.51 -8.06
N PHE A 128 -21.02 20.68 -8.25
CA PHE A 128 -20.38 21.71 -9.06
C PHE A 128 -20.67 23.13 -8.59
N ARG A 129 -19.71 24.02 -8.89
CA ARG A 129 -19.79 25.45 -8.65
C ARG A 129 -19.28 26.20 -9.84
N LYS A 130 -20.02 27.25 -10.27
CA LYS A 130 -19.58 28.23 -11.25
C LYS A 130 -19.08 29.49 -10.54
N PHE A 131 -17.98 30.02 -11.02
CA PHE A 131 -17.38 31.24 -10.49
C PHE A 131 -16.60 31.99 -11.58
N SER A 132 -16.31 33.24 -11.34
CA SER A 132 -15.46 34.05 -12.22
C SER A 132 -14.50 34.88 -11.38
N SER A 133 -13.35 35.18 -11.91
CA SER A 133 -12.39 36.12 -11.32
C SER A 133 -12.30 37.36 -12.17
N ASP A 134 -12.43 38.54 -11.56
CA ASP A 134 -12.26 39.82 -12.24
C ASP A 134 -10.82 40.34 -12.22
N LYS A 135 -9.91 39.56 -11.59
CA LYS A 135 -8.50 39.91 -11.39
C LYS A 135 -7.58 38.85 -12.03
N GLU A 136 -6.35 39.25 -12.30
CA GLU A 136 -5.32 38.37 -12.81
C GLU A 136 -4.79 37.44 -11.68
N VAL A 137 -4.81 36.12 -11.92
CA VAL A 137 -4.40 35.11 -10.98
C VAL A 137 -2.88 34.99 -10.96
N SER A 138 -2.28 35.04 -9.77
CA SER A 138 -0.87 34.76 -9.53
C SER A 138 -0.61 33.30 -9.19
N SER A 139 -1.46 32.69 -8.33
CA SER A 139 -1.41 31.28 -8.00
C SER A 139 -2.79 30.79 -7.53
N ALA A 140 -3.07 29.51 -7.74
CA ALA A 140 -4.28 28.89 -7.24
C ALA A 140 -4.06 27.42 -6.88
N CYS A 141 -4.66 27.00 -5.77
CA CYS A 141 -4.63 25.59 -5.34
C CYS A 141 -5.98 25.14 -4.82
N ILE A 142 -6.24 23.82 -4.90
CA ILE A 142 -7.42 23.19 -4.34
C ILE A 142 -6.97 22.24 -3.23
N TYR A 143 -7.62 22.33 -2.08
CA TYR A 143 -7.64 21.28 -1.06
C TYR A 143 -8.96 20.56 -1.17
N ALA A 144 -8.96 19.22 -1.26
CA ALA A 144 -10.20 18.47 -1.42
C ALA A 144 -10.12 17.08 -0.81
N THR A 145 -11.29 16.57 -0.42
CA THR A 145 -11.52 15.20 0.01
C THR A 145 -12.97 14.81 -0.21
N ALA A 146 -13.30 13.53 0.05
CA ALA A 146 -14.67 13.03 -0.04
C ALA A 146 -14.95 11.94 1.00
N LEU A 147 -16.22 11.78 1.34
CA LEU A 147 -16.77 10.56 1.90
C LEU A 147 -17.22 9.68 0.72
N GLY A 148 -16.29 8.87 0.23
CA GLY A 148 -16.33 8.13 -1.03
C GLY A 148 -14.97 8.21 -1.72
N VAL A 149 -14.92 7.88 -3.01
CA VAL A 149 -13.76 8.13 -3.89
C VAL A 149 -14.13 9.18 -4.92
N TYR A 150 -13.21 10.09 -5.27
CA TYR A 150 -13.59 11.25 -6.07
C TYR A 150 -12.58 11.61 -7.16
N GLU A 151 -13.07 12.35 -8.14
CA GLU A 151 -12.29 13.04 -9.17
C GLU A 151 -12.70 14.51 -9.23
N ILE A 152 -11.73 15.39 -9.54
CA ILE A 152 -11.95 16.82 -9.75
C ILE A 152 -11.74 17.15 -11.22
N THR A 153 -12.69 17.90 -11.79
CA THR A 153 -12.50 18.60 -13.05
C THR A 153 -12.61 20.10 -12.86
N LEU A 154 -11.76 20.83 -13.55
CA LEU A 154 -11.82 22.28 -13.66
C LEU A 154 -11.93 22.64 -15.13
N ASN A 155 -13.03 23.32 -15.51
CA ASN A 155 -13.34 23.66 -16.90
C ASN A 155 -13.40 22.44 -17.83
N GLY A 156 -13.97 21.32 -17.33
CA GLY A 156 -14.13 20.07 -18.06
C GLY A 156 -12.84 19.27 -18.26
N LYS A 157 -11.74 19.63 -17.58
CA LYS A 157 -10.49 18.90 -17.62
C LYS A 157 -10.16 18.36 -16.22
N ARG A 158 -9.79 17.09 -16.14
CA ARG A 158 -9.31 16.48 -14.90
C ARG A 158 -8.11 17.25 -14.36
N VAL A 159 -8.12 17.53 -13.06
CA VAL A 159 -7.11 18.38 -12.42
C VAL A 159 -5.78 17.64 -12.29
N GLU A 160 -5.81 16.38 -11.84
CA GLU A 160 -4.65 15.51 -11.68
C GLU A 160 -4.97 14.09 -12.16
N ASP A 161 -3.95 13.26 -12.24
CA ASP A 161 -4.03 11.87 -12.67
C ASP A 161 -4.20 10.87 -11.51
N TYR A 162 -4.66 11.35 -10.34
CA TYR A 162 -4.89 10.52 -9.16
C TYR A 162 -6.16 9.68 -9.31
N TYR A 163 -6.08 8.42 -8.91
CA TYR A 163 -7.21 7.52 -8.86
C TYR A 163 -7.53 7.16 -7.40
N MET A 164 -8.79 6.83 -7.14
CA MET A 164 -9.27 6.36 -5.85
C MET A 164 -8.96 7.29 -4.66
N ALA A 165 -8.71 8.60 -4.92
CA ALA A 165 -8.60 9.60 -3.86
C ALA A 165 -9.93 9.67 -3.06
N PRO A 166 -9.90 9.90 -1.75
CA PRO A 166 -8.78 10.30 -0.90
C PRO A 166 -7.91 9.13 -0.38
N GLY A 167 -8.16 7.91 -0.81
CA GLY A 167 -7.53 6.69 -0.30
C GLY A 167 -8.34 6.03 0.81
N TRP A 168 -7.89 4.89 1.31
CA TRP A 168 -8.55 4.13 2.35
C TRP A 168 -7.89 4.31 3.72
N THR A 169 -8.67 4.86 4.64
CA THR A 169 -8.37 5.01 6.06
C THR A 169 -9.61 4.62 6.87
N ASP A 170 -9.54 4.61 8.19
CA ASP A 170 -10.76 4.66 9.00
C ASP A 170 -11.34 6.10 8.95
N TYR A 171 -12.30 6.31 8.05
CA TYR A 171 -12.87 7.63 7.76
C TYR A 171 -13.48 8.33 9.01
N HIS A 172 -13.76 7.59 10.08
CA HIS A 172 -14.22 8.18 11.35
C HIS A 172 -13.07 8.76 12.20
N LYS A 173 -11.82 8.36 11.91
CA LYS A 173 -10.64 8.76 12.70
C LYS A 173 -9.64 9.58 11.90
N ILE A 174 -9.44 9.21 10.63
CA ILE A 174 -8.49 9.82 9.72
C ILE A 174 -9.14 9.96 8.35
N LEU A 175 -9.19 11.17 7.81
CA LEU A 175 -9.62 11.42 6.43
C LEU A 175 -8.55 12.25 5.72
N GLN A 176 -7.90 11.66 4.72
CA GLN A 176 -6.89 12.37 3.96
C GLN A 176 -7.53 13.41 3.04
N TYR A 177 -6.94 14.59 2.94
CA TYR A 177 -7.21 15.55 1.89
C TYR A 177 -6.03 15.64 0.92
N GLN A 178 -6.31 15.91 -0.35
CA GLN A 178 -5.32 16.13 -1.40
C GLN A 178 -5.12 17.61 -1.64
N TYR A 179 -3.92 17.98 -2.09
CA TYR A 179 -3.54 19.29 -2.57
C TYR A 179 -3.35 19.24 -4.10
N TYR A 180 -3.94 20.20 -4.83
CA TYR A 180 -3.83 20.31 -6.28
C TYR A 180 -3.44 21.72 -6.67
N ASP A 181 -2.33 21.88 -7.39
CA ASP A 181 -1.97 23.16 -8.02
C ASP A 181 -2.80 23.33 -9.31
N VAL A 182 -3.61 24.37 -9.34
CA VAL A 182 -4.51 24.67 -10.47
C VAL A 182 -4.26 26.02 -11.10
N THR A 183 -3.12 26.62 -10.82
CA THR A 183 -2.74 27.97 -11.31
C THR A 183 -2.94 28.11 -12.82
N ASP A 184 -2.45 27.17 -13.61
CA ASP A 184 -2.53 27.17 -15.06
C ASP A 184 -3.88 26.63 -15.62
N ARG A 185 -4.80 26.22 -14.75
CA ARG A 185 -6.10 25.62 -15.12
C ARG A 185 -7.24 26.62 -15.11
N LEU A 186 -7.09 27.72 -14.38
CA LEU A 186 -8.10 28.78 -14.34
C LEU A 186 -8.17 29.53 -15.65
N GLN A 187 -9.40 29.85 -16.09
CA GLN A 187 -9.62 30.72 -17.22
C GLN A 187 -9.33 32.17 -16.82
N GLY A 188 -8.84 32.95 -17.76
CA GLY A 188 -8.45 34.34 -17.52
C GLY A 188 -9.61 35.26 -17.06
N THR A 189 -9.23 36.46 -16.63
CA THR A 189 -10.10 37.49 -16.04
C THR A 189 -11.43 37.66 -16.78
N GLY A 190 -12.52 37.69 -16.02
CA GLY A 190 -13.90 37.90 -16.53
C GLY A 190 -14.53 36.67 -17.19
N LYS A 191 -13.85 35.51 -17.24
CA LYS A 191 -14.41 34.27 -17.77
C LYS A 191 -14.97 33.40 -16.66
N GLU A 192 -16.07 32.68 -16.96
CA GLU A 192 -16.67 31.69 -16.07
C GLU A 192 -15.78 30.46 -15.98
N ASN A 193 -15.48 30.02 -14.75
CA ASN A 193 -14.87 28.76 -14.42
C ASN A 193 -15.92 27.82 -13.83
N VAL A 194 -15.75 26.52 -14.06
CA VAL A 194 -16.61 25.47 -13.49
C VAL A 194 -15.74 24.46 -12.78
N LEU A 195 -15.90 24.36 -11.47
CA LEU A 195 -15.29 23.34 -10.63
C LEU A 195 -16.30 22.22 -10.37
N GLU A 196 -15.95 20.98 -10.69
CA GLU A 196 -16.80 19.81 -10.49
C GLU A 196 -16.06 18.73 -9.70
N LEU A 197 -16.76 18.10 -8.75
CA LEU A 197 -16.32 16.91 -8.02
C LEU A 197 -17.31 15.78 -8.27
N THR A 198 -16.87 14.71 -8.93
CA THR A 198 -17.63 13.48 -9.12
C THR A 198 -17.22 12.47 -8.05
N VAL A 199 -18.19 11.78 -7.43
CA VAL A 199 -17.93 10.89 -6.29
C VAL A 199 -18.54 9.51 -6.52
N GLY A 200 -17.71 8.47 -6.40
CA GLY A 200 -18.12 7.07 -6.35
C GLY A 200 -18.23 6.56 -4.91
N ASN A 201 -18.86 5.40 -4.72
CA ASN A 201 -19.04 4.79 -3.40
C ASN A 201 -17.69 4.48 -2.71
N GLY A 202 -16.74 3.90 -3.46
CA GLY A 202 -15.41 3.57 -2.97
C GLY A 202 -15.42 2.72 -1.70
N TRP A 203 -14.45 2.94 -0.83
CA TRP A 203 -14.35 2.24 0.46
C TRP A 203 -15.30 2.81 1.53
N TYR A 204 -15.82 4.02 1.36
CA TYR A 204 -16.69 4.65 2.35
C TYR A 204 -18.07 3.99 2.41
N LYS A 205 -18.75 3.90 1.25
CA LYS A 205 -20.10 3.42 1.13
C LYS A 205 -20.21 2.06 0.44
N GLY A 206 -19.22 1.70 -0.37
CA GLY A 206 -19.24 0.51 -1.23
C GLY A 206 -19.29 -0.81 -0.46
N ILE A 207 -19.55 -1.87 -1.21
CA ILE A 207 -19.52 -3.26 -0.73
C ILE A 207 -18.07 -3.66 -0.47
N LEU A 208 -17.75 -4.05 0.77
CA LEU A 208 -16.41 -4.41 1.18
C LEU A 208 -16.37 -5.76 1.88
N SER A 209 -15.18 -6.42 1.75
CA SER A 209 -14.85 -7.67 2.40
C SER A 209 -15.67 -8.88 1.93
N PHE A 210 -15.27 -10.07 2.37
CA PHE A 210 -15.91 -11.35 2.03
C PHE A 210 -17.30 -11.55 2.64
N ASP A 211 -17.73 -10.70 3.59
CA ASP A 211 -19.10 -10.66 4.08
C ASP A 211 -20.01 -9.72 3.26
N CYS A 212 -19.45 -9.09 2.23
CA CYS A 212 -20.14 -8.25 1.23
C CYS A 212 -21.08 -7.20 1.83
N LYS A 213 -20.66 -6.55 2.93
CA LYS A 213 -21.47 -5.50 3.55
C LYS A 213 -21.16 -4.13 2.97
N PRO A 214 -22.18 -3.39 2.51
CA PRO A 214 -22.05 -1.98 2.16
C PRO A 214 -22.04 -1.09 3.42
N ASP A 215 -21.87 0.21 3.19
CA ASP A 215 -22.09 1.29 4.16
C ASP A 215 -21.25 1.17 5.44
N ARG A 216 -20.01 0.64 5.33
CA ARG A 216 -19.13 0.42 6.51
C ARG A 216 -18.85 1.69 7.29
N TYR A 217 -18.76 2.83 6.62
CA TYR A 217 -18.48 4.12 7.24
C TYR A 217 -19.67 5.08 7.15
N GLY A 218 -20.58 4.88 6.18
CA GLY A 218 -21.78 5.70 6.01
C GLY A 218 -22.52 5.38 4.71
N ASP A 219 -23.79 5.76 4.69
CA ASP A 219 -24.76 5.40 3.64
C ASP A 219 -24.90 6.44 2.53
N ARG A 220 -24.17 7.59 2.62
CA ARG A 220 -24.29 8.68 1.65
C ARG A 220 -22.96 9.36 1.38
N THR A 221 -22.60 9.45 0.11
CA THR A 221 -21.38 10.12 -0.32
C THR A 221 -21.44 11.63 -0.11
N ALA A 222 -20.28 12.26 0.08
CA ALA A 222 -20.16 13.70 0.31
C ALA A 222 -18.81 14.22 -0.19
N VAL A 223 -18.70 15.52 -0.41
CA VAL A 223 -17.47 16.22 -0.83
C VAL A 223 -17.13 17.39 0.08
N TRP A 224 -15.85 17.67 0.17
CA TRP A 224 -15.31 18.83 0.83
C TRP A 224 -14.18 19.41 -0.02
N ALA A 225 -14.22 20.73 -0.29
CA ALA A 225 -13.16 21.39 -1.05
C ALA A 225 -13.03 22.87 -0.73
N GLU A 226 -11.81 23.39 -0.79
CA GLU A 226 -11.46 24.82 -0.84
C GLU A 226 -10.57 25.11 -2.03
N LEU A 227 -10.97 26.07 -2.85
CA LEU A 227 -10.13 26.66 -3.89
C LEU A 227 -9.58 27.99 -3.37
N HIS A 228 -8.27 28.05 -3.16
CA HIS A 228 -7.54 29.25 -2.75
C HIS A 228 -6.98 29.92 -3.98
N VAL A 229 -7.30 31.19 -4.21
CA VAL A 229 -6.83 31.99 -5.34
C VAL A 229 -6.10 33.22 -4.82
N ARG A 230 -4.85 33.39 -5.24
CA ARG A 230 -4.07 34.59 -4.98
C ARG A 230 -3.93 35.40 -6.27
N TYR A 231 -4.19 36.68 -6.19
CA TYR A 231 -4.13 37.59 -7.31
C TYR A 231 -2.82 38.36 -7.38
N THR A 232 -2.49 38.90 -8.57
CA THR A 232 -1.26 39.69 -8.79
C THR A 232 -1.23 40.99 -8.00
N ASP A 233 -2.38 41.52 -7.55
CA ASP A 233 -2.48 42.66 -6.65
C ASP A 233 -2.26 42.34 -5.18
N GLY A 234 -1.96 41.07 -4.86
CA GLY A 234 -1.71 40.57 -3.51
C GLY A 234 -2.97 40.24 -2.68
N THR A 235 -4.17 40.38 -3.27
CA THR A 235 -5.42 39.96 -2.60
C THR A 235 -5.64 38.44 -2.76
N GLU A 236 -6.41 37.88 -1.84
CA GLU A 236 -6.74 36.47 -1.83
C GLU A 236 -8.27 36.27 -1.84
N GLU A 237 -8.72 35.15 -2.42
CA GLU A 237 -10.10 34.70 -2.41
C GLU A 237 -10.13 33.20 -2.10
N VAL A 238 -11.10 32.76 -1.28
CA VAL A 238 -11.31 31.34 -1.00
C VAL A 238 -12.73 30.97 -1.39
N ILE A 239 -12.86 29.99 -2.29
CA ILE A 239 -14.15 29.43 -2.71
C ILE A 239 -14.29 28.08 -2.01
N THR A 240 -15.29 27.98 -1.14
CA THR A 240 -15.51 26.80 -0.30
C THR A 240 -16.72 25.99 -0.74
N THR A 241 -16.74 24.71 -0.44
CA THR A 241 -17.98 23.93 -0.46
C THR A 241 -18.94 24.40 0.63
N ASP A 242 -20.17 24.67 0.21
CA ASP A 242 -21.30 25.08 1.04
C ASP A 242 -22.64 24.73 0.35
N GLU A 243 -23.76 25.08 0.99
CA GLU A 243 -25.11 24.78 0.48
C GLU A 243 -25.50 25.60 -0.77
N THR A 244 -24.64 26.47 -1.26
CA THR A 244 -24.83 27.21 -2.54
C THR A 244 -24.33 26.46 -3.75
N TRP A 245 -23.66 25.33 -3.55
CA TRP A 245 -23.26 24.44 -4.63
C TRP A 245 -24.47 23.74 -5.25
N HIS A 246 -24.28 23.20 -6.43
CA HIS A 246 -25.27 22.41 -7.15
C HIS A 246 -24.84 20.95 -7.20
N VAL A 247 -25.79 20.03 -7.33
CA VAL A 247 -25.53 18.61 -7.53
C VAL A 247 -26.46 18.03 -8.59
N ARG A 248 -25.89 17.12 -9.41
CA ARG A 248 -26.63 16.36 -10.43
C ARG A 248 -26.06 14.94 -10.51
N THR A 249 -26.82 14.01 -11.11
CA THR A 249 -26.27 12.71 -11.52
C THR A 249 -25.38 12.88 -12.75
N GLY A 250 -24.41 11.95 -12.95
CA GLY A 250 -23.47 11.96 -14.07
C GLY A 250 -23.64 10.80 -15.04
N GLN A 251 -22.65 10.62 -15.91
CA GLN A 251 -22.57 9.51 -16.87
C GLN A 251 -22.27 8.16 -16.18
N ILE A 252 -21.60 8.18 -15.02
CA ILE A 252 -21.34 6.98 -14.21
C ILE A 252 -22.61 6.62 -13.48
N ARG A 253 -23.29 5.56 -13.96
CA ARG A 253 -24.63 5.14 -13.50
C ARG A 253 -24.57 4.18 -12.32
N TYR A 254 -23.43 3.53 -12.13
CA TYR A 254 -23.15 2.60 -11.06
C TYR A 254 -21.64 2.48 -10.87
N SER A 255 -21.18 2.39 -9.63
CA SER A 255 -19.78 2.17 -9.32
C SER A 255 -19.60 1.46 -7.98
N GLU A 256 -18.91 0.32 -8.00
CA GLU A 256 -18.50 -0.47 -6.84
C GLU A 256 -17.13 -1.09 -7.09
N ILE A 257 -16.26 -1.09 -6.08
CA ILE A 257 -14.88 -1.58 -6.25
C ILE A 257 -14.85 -3.04 -6.73
N TYR A 258 -15.64 -3.92 -6.13
CA TYR A 258 -15.63 -5.36 -6.47
C TYR A 258 -16.51 -5.72 -7.66
N MET A 259 -17.58 -4.94 -7.88
CA MET A 259 -18.57 -5.28 -8.91
C MET A 259 -18.22 -4.65 -10.26
N GLY A 260 -17.53 -3.51 -10.26
CA GLY A 260 -17.19 -2.76 -11.46
C GLY A 260 -18.05 -1.51 -11.64
N GLU A 261 -18.06 -0.96 -12.86
CA GLU A 261 -18.67 0.33 -13.16
C GLU A 261 -19.57 0.26 -14.39
N THR A 262 -20.66 1.03 -14.37
CA THR A 262 -21.53 1.22 -15.54
C THR A 262 -21.48 2.69 -15.97
N ILE A 263 -21.03 2.94 -17.20
CA ILE A 263 -20.96 4.28 -17.81
C ILE A 263 -21.93 4.35 -18.99
N ASP A 264 -22.88 5.30 -18.92
CA ASP A 264 -23.73 5.66 -20.05
C ASP A 264 -23.27 6.99 -20.63
N THR A 265 -22.57 6.92 -21.75
CA THR A 265 -22.03 8.13 -22.41
C THR A 265 -23.11 8.97 -23.09
N ASN A 266 -24.35 8.51 -23.16
CA ASN A 266 -25.49 9.33 -23.59
C ASN A 266 -26.03 10.19 -22.45
N ALA A 267 -25.91 9.74 -21.19
CA ALA A 267 -26.44 10.37 -19.97
C ALA A 267 -27.86 10.96 -20.19
N PRO A 268 -28.85 10.14 -20.65
CA PRO A 268 -30.13 10.70 -21.08
C PRO A 268 -30.97 11.27 -19.95
N ASP A 269 -30.78 10.78 -18.72
CA ASP A 269 -31.61 11.07 -17.55
C ASP A 269 -30.76 11.69 -16.42
N ILE A 270 -30.28 12.91 -16.63
CA ILE A 270 -29.62 13.69 -15.58
C ILE A 270 -30.68 14.16 -14.60
N ARG A 271 -30.52 13.78 -13.32
CA ARG A 271 -31.35 14.25 -12.23
C ARG A 271 -30.60 15.35 -11.47
N GLU A 272 -31.23 16.48 -11.24
CA GLU A 272 -30.75 17.51 -10.32
C GLU A 272 -31.22 17.20 -8.91
N GLY A 273 -30.36 17.48 -7.91
CA GLY A 273 -30.62 17.33 -6.49
C GLY A 273 -30.38 18.60 -5.70
N LYS A 274 -30.62 18.53 -4.41
CA LYS A 274 -30.30 19.62 -3.47
C LYS A 274 -29.05 19.27 -2.67
N VAL A 275 -28.25 20.28 -2.42
CA VAL A 275 -27.07 20.19 -1.56
C VAL A 275 -27.45 20.56 -0.13
N SER A 276 -26.89 19.83 0.83
CA SER A 276 -26.97 20.15 2.25
C SER A 276 -25.64 19.88 2.93
N ALA A 277 -25.36 20.59 4.02
CA ALA A 277 -24.20 20.30 4.85
C ALA A 277 -24.36 18.94 5.56
N VAL A 278 -23.26 18.20 5.64
CA VAL A 278 -23.19 16.97 6.44
C VAL A 278 -23.20 17.35 7.93
N PRO A 279 -23.99 16.67 8.75
CA PRO A 279 -24.01 16.93 10.18
C PRO A 279 -22.63 16.71 10.83
N GLU A 280 -22.29 17.54 11.83
CA GLU A 280 -21.03 17.46 12.58
C GLU A 280 -20.83 16.09 13.25
N ALA A 281 -21.91 15.40 13.61
CA ALA A 281 -21.88 14.06 14.18
C ALA A 281 -21.38 12.97 13.17
N VAL A 282 -21.45 13.25 11.86
CA VAL A 282 -20.99 12.36 10.79
C VAL A 282 -19.58 12.74 10.33
N PHE A 283 -19.31 14.05 10.24
CA PHE A 283 -18.00 14.56 9.84
C PHE A 283 -17.59 15.74 10.69
N HIS A 284 -16.39 15.68 11.25
CA HIS A 284 -15.75 16.78 11.96
C HIS A 284 -14.36 17.04 11.35
N SER A 285 -14.02 18.31 11.12
CA SER A 285 -12.77 18.68 10.44
C SER A 285 -11.47 18.24 11.15
N THR A 286 -11.55 17.85 12.43
CA THR A 286 -10.42 17.33 13.19
C THR A 286 -9.88 16.00 12.68
N VAL A 287 -10.64 15.24 11.87
CA VAL A 287 -10.17 14.00 11.24
C VAL A 287 -9.37 14.26 9.97
N LEU A 288 -9.40 15.50 9.44
CA LEU A 288 -8.65 15.86 8.22
C LEU A 288 -7.15 15.78 8.45
N THR A 289 -6.48 15.08 7.54
CA THR A 289 -5.01 15.00 7.48
C THR A 289 -4.51 15.18 6.05
N PRO A 290 -3.34 15.81 5.83
CA PRO A 290 -2.78 15.89 4.49
C PRO A 290 -2.39 14.49 4.00
N GLN A 291 -2.59 14.22 2.71
CA GLN A 291 -2.12 12.98 2.09
C GLN A 291 -0.60 12.87 2.24
N LEU A 292 -0.15 11.77 2.84
CA LEU A 292 1.26 11.51 3.07
C LEU A 292 1.85 10.55 2.04
N ASN A 293 1.15 9.45 1.74
CA ASN A 293 1.60 8.40 0.84
C ASN A 293 1.55 8.83 -0.64
N GLU A 294 2.19 8.04 -1.46
CA GLU A 294 2.15 8.18 -2.90
C GLU A 294 0.72 7.95 -3.42
N PRO A 295 0.20 8.82 -4.31
CA PRO A 295 -1.12 8.64 -4.88
C PRO A 295 -1.17 7.39 -5.77
N VAL A 296 -2.35 6.81 -5.89
CA VAL A 296 -2.60 5.78 -6.90
C VAL A 296 -2.68 6.44 -8.27
N ARG A 297 -1.92 5.90 -9.23
CA ARG A 297 -1.85 6.38 -10.61
C ARG A 297 -1.83 5.25 -11.61
N VAL A 298 -2.16 5.55 -12.86
CA VAL A 298 -1.77 4.72 -14.00
C VAL A 298 -0.27 4.91 -14.23
N THR A 299 0.51 3.89 -13.93
CA THR A 299 1.98 3.97 -13.99
C THR A 299 2.56 3.35 -15.25
N GLU A 300 1.80 2.46 -15.90
CA GLU A 300 2.20 1.73 -17.10
C GLU A 300 0.96 1.35 -17.93
N CYS A 301 1.13 1.23 -19.24
CA CYS A 301 0.08 0.79 -20.15
C CYS A 301 0.55 -0.40 -20.98
N LEU A 302 -0.15 -1.53 -20.88
CA LEU A 302 0.13 -2.76 -21.61
C LEU A 302 -0.88 -2.94 -22.74
N LYS A 303 -0.40 -3.02 -23.99
CA LYS A 303 -1.25 -3.36 -25.12
C LYS A 303 -1.65 -4.84 -25.06
N ALA A 304 -2.88 -5.15 -25.47
CA ALA A 304 -3.31 -6.52 -25.61
C ALA A 304 -2.36 -7.29 -26.54
N LYS A 305 -1.94 -8.48 -26.12
CA LYS A 305 -1.08 -9.38 -26.92
C LYS A 305 -1.88 -10.14 -27.96
N SER A 306 -3.09 -10.57 -27.61
CA SER A 306 -3.95 -11.33 -28.51
C SER A 306 -5.42 -11.16 -28.15
N VAL A 307 -6.29 -11.44 -29.13
CA VAL A 307 -7.72 -11.65 -28.93
C VAL A 307 -8.03 -13.03 -29.54
N PHE A 308 -8.72 -13.88 -28.80
CA PHE A 308 -9.06 -15.23 -29.23
C PHE A 308 -10.41 -15.66 -28.63
N THR A 309 -10.94 -16.77 -29.12
CA THR A 309 -12.17 -17.37 -28.57
C THR A 309 -11.79 -18.61 -27.75
N ASP A 310 -12.26 -18.69 -26.53
CA ASP A 310 -12.07 -19.86 -25.67
C ASP A 310 -12.97 -21.05 -26.09
N PRO A 311 -12.77 -22.27 -25.54
CA PRO A 311 -13.58 -23.44 -25.88
C PRO A 311 -15.07 -23.30 -25.58
N LYS A 312 -15.48 -22.37 -24.70
CA LYS A 312 -16.90 -22.07 -24.38
C LYS A 312 -17.50 -20.95 -25.22
N GLY A 313 -16.70 -20.35 -26.12
CA GLY A 313 -17.17 -19.29 -27.03
C GLY A 313 -17.02 -17.88 -26.48
N ASN A 314 -16.35 -17.67 -25.34
CA ASN A 314 -16.05 -16.34 -24.84
C ASN A 314 -14.96 -15.70 -25.70
N ILE A 315 -15.12 -14.43 -26.07
CA ILE A 315 -14.08 -13.64 -26.73
C ILE A 315 -13.18 -13.07 -25.65
N LEU A 316 -11.91 -13.50 -25.65
CA LEU A 316 -10.93 -13.13 -24.63
C LEU A 316 -9.84 -12.25 -25.19
N VAL A 317 -9.45 -11.26 -24.40
CA VAL A 317 -8.27 -10.41 -24.59
C VAL A 317 -7.22 -10.85 -23.59
N ASP A 318 -6.01 -11.27 -24.05
CA ASP A 318 -4.87 -11.58 -23.19
C ASP A 318 -3.88 -10.40 -23.19
N PHE A 319 -3.59 -9.85 -22.03
CA PHE A 319 -2.58 -8.82 -21.85
C PHE A 319 -1.19 -9.40 -21.58
N GLY A 320 -1.11 -10.71 -21.30
CA GLY A 320 0.12 -11.47 -21.10
C GLY A 320 0.80 -11.23 -19.75
N GLN A 321 0.21 -10.45 -18.88
CA GLN A 321 0.66 -10.16 -17.51
C GLN A 321 -0.56 -10.11 -16.60
N ASN A 322 -0.53 -10.79 -15.46
CA ASN A 322 -1.50 -10.58 -14.38
C ASN A 322 -1.16 -9.25 -13.69
N LEU A 323 -2.14 -8.38 -13.49
CA LEU A 323 -1.92 -7.00 -13.04
C LEU A 323 -3.14 -6.46 -12.28
N THR A 324 -2.92 -5.38 -11.54
CA THR A 324 -4.00 -4.54 -11.00
C THR A 324 -4.18 -3.30 -11.85
N GLY A 325 -5.41 -3.02 -12.25
CA GLY A 325 -5.68 -1.85 -13.08
C GLY A 325 -7.04 -1.86 -13.75
N LEU A 326 -7.12 -1.20 -14.89
CA LEU A 326 -8.34 -0.99 -15.68
C LEU A 326 -8.08 -1.31 -17.15
N VAL A 327 -9.15 -1.70 -17.88
CA VAL A 327 -9.09 -1.85 -19.33
C VAL A 327 -9.60 -0.58 -20.01
N GLU A 328 -8.71 0.10 -20.73
CA GLU A 328 -9.07 1.16 -21.67
C GLU A 328 -9.50 0.55 -23.01
N ILE A 329 -10.67 0.95 -23.51
CA ILE A 329 -11.21 0.52 -24.80
C ILE A 329 -11.33 1.72 -25.73
N ARG A 330 -10.73 1.62 -26.91
CA ARG A 330 -10.93 2.60 -27.99
C ARG A 330 -11.87 2.03 -29.03
N ILE A 331 -13.06 2.63 -29.16
CA ILE A 331 -14.13 2.09 -29.97
C ILE A 331 -15.00 3.18 -30.61
N ARG A 332 -15.55 2.87 -31.79
CA ARG A 332 -16.70 3.50 -32.37
C ARG A 332 -17.76 2.44 -32.59
N GLY A 333 -18.96 2.64 -32.06
CA GLY A 333 -20.08 1.73 -32.19
C GLY A 333 -21.40 2.48 -32.40
N GLU A 334 -22.52 1.78 -32.38
CA GLU A 334 -23.84 2.40 -32.52
C GLU A 334 -24.29 3.07 -31.23
N LYS A 335 -25.11 4.12 -31.36
CA LYS A 335 -25.70 4.79 -30.19
C LYS A 335 -26.61 3.80 -29.43
N GLY A 336 -26.38 3.65 -28.13
CA GLY A 336 -27.11 2.72 -27.28
C GLY A 336 -26.55 1.28 -27.30
N GLN A 337 -25.51 0.99 -28.10
CA GLN A 337 -24.82 -0.30 -28.06
C GLN A 337 -24.21 -0.50 -26.68
N LYS A 338 -24.45 -1.68 -26.09
CA LYS A 338 -23.89 -2.08 -24.81
C LYS A 338 -22.64 -2.92 -25.02
N ILE A 339 -21.57 -2.57 -24.31
CA ILE A 339 -20.34 -3.35 -24.21
C ILE A 339 -20.17 -3.79 -22.76
N THR A 340 -19.77 -5.05 -22.54
CA THR A 340 -19.45 -5.57 -21.22
C THR A 340 -18.05 -6.17 -21.24
N VAL A 341 -17.27 -5.90 -20.19
CA VAL A 341 -15.91 -6.41 -19.98
C VAL A 341 -15.87 -7.09 -18.62
N ARG A 342 -15.57 -8.38 -18.59
CA ARG A 342 -15.38 -9.16 -17.35
C ARG A 342 -13.91 -9.55 -17.22
N HIS A 343 -13.39 -9.51 -16.02
CA HIS A 343 -11.97 -9.71 -15.75
C HIS A 343 -11.71 -11.04 -15.05
N ALA A 344 -10.56 -11.68 -15.31
CA ALA A 344 -10.07 -12.85 -14.57
C ALA A 344 -8.54 -12.92 -14.64
N GLU A 345 -7.93 -13.53 -13.62
CA GLU A 345 -6.49 -13.70 -13.51
C GLU A 345 -5.95 -14.80 -14.42
N THR A 346 -6.72 -15.83 -14.68
CA THR A 346 -6.26 -17.07 -15.33
C THR A 346 -7.34 -17.74 -16.17
N LEU A 347 -6.92 -18.74 -16.91
CA LEU A 347 -7.78 -19.72 -17.56
C LEU A 347 -7.72 -21.02 -16.76
N ASP A 348 -8.75 -21.86 -16.87
CA ASP A 348 -8.71 -23.22 -16.32
C ASP A 348 -7.78 -24.15 -17.13
N GLN A 349 -7.68 -25.40 -16.69
CA GLN A 349 -6.87 -26.44 -17.36
C GLN A 349 -7.26 -26.70 -18.82
N ASP A 350 -8.51 -26.42 -19.20
CA ASP A 350 -9.06 -26.61 -20.56
C ASP A 350 -8.93 -25.33 -21.41
N GLY A 351 -8.32 -24.26 -20.85
CA GLY A 351 -8.14 -22.96 -21.52
C GLY A 351 -9.40 -22.10 -21.54
N VAL A 352 -10.36 -22.36 -20.66
CA VAL A 352 -11.60 -21.59 -20.51
C VAL A 352 -11.39 -20.46 -19.51
N PHE A 353 -12.04 -19.32 -19.75
CA PHE A 353 -12.09 -18.19 -18.83
C PHE A 353 -12.52 -18.62 -17.42
N TYR A 354 -11.67 -18.33 -16.41
CA TYR A 354 -11.83 -18.84 -15.04
C TYR A 354 -12.03 -17.71 -14.02
N PRO A 355 -13.27 -17.29 -13.76
CA PRO A 355 -13.58 -16.22 -12.79
C PRO A 355 -13.77 -16.73 -11.35
N ASP A 356 -13.66 -18.03 -11.07
CA ASP A 356 -14.04 -18.61 -9.77
C ASP A 356 -13.17 -18.08 -8.62
N THR A 357 -11.89 -17.69 -8.91
CA THR A 357 -11.01 -17.05 -7.93
C THR A 357 -11.47 -15.64 -7.49
N LEU A 358 -12.45 -15.06 -8.19
CA LEU A 358 -13.05 -13.78 -7.80
C LEU A 358 -14.08 -13.92 -6.68
N ARG A 359 -14.55 -15.14 -6.40
CA ARG A 359 -15.62 -15.45 -5.44
C ARG A 359 -16.90 -14.66 -5.77
N THR A 360 -17.33 -13.70 -4.94
CA THR A 360 -18.55 -12.91 -5.18
C THR A 360 -18.28 -11.62 -5.97
N ALA A 361 -17.03 -11.21 -6.16
CA ALA A 361 -16.70 -10.05 -6.98
C ALA A 361 -17.04 -10.32 -8.45
N LYS A 362 -17.82 -9.44 -9.08
CA LYS A 362 -18.17 -9.58 -10.50
C LYS A 362 -17.06 -9.12 -11.42
N SER A 363 -16.32 -8.10 -11.01
CA SER A 363 -15.25 -7.48 -11.81
C SER A 363 -15.69 -7.20 -13.25
N GLU A 364 -16.87 -6.54 -13.39
CA GLU A 364 -17.56 -6.35 -14.67
C GLU A 364 -17.81 -4.86 -14.94
N ASP A 365 -17.26 -4.35 -16.03
CA ASP A 365 -17.51 -2.99 -16.50
C ASP A 365 -18.46 -2.97 -17.67
N THR A 366 -19.42 -2.06 -17.68
CA THR A 366 -20.42 -1.90 -18.72
C THR A 366 -20.40 -0.48 -19.31
N TYR A 367 -20.43 -0.39 -20.62
CA TYR A 367 -20.48 0.88 -21.36
C TYR A 367 -21.68 0.92 -22.30
N ILE A 368 -22.38 2.06 -22.32
CA ILE A 368 -23.45 2.35 -23.30
C ILE A 368 -22.96 3.48 -24.19
N LEU A 369 -22.76 3.16 -25.48
CA LEU A 369 -22.11 4.04 -26.45
C LEU A 369 -23.02 5.16 -26.94
N ASN A 370 -22.44 6.33 -27.25
CA ASN A 370 -23.15 7.48 -27.82
C ASN A 370 -23.14 7.53 -29.37
N GLY A 371 -22.42 6.60 -30.02
CA GLY A 371 -22.31 6.55 -31.48
C GLY A 371 -21.07 7.21 -32.09
N GLU A 372 -20.33 7.97 -31.28
CA GLU A 372 -19.07 8.60 -31.70
C GLU A 372 -17.84 7.71 -31.41
N GLU A 373 -16.68 8.12 -31.89
CA GLU A 373 -15.41 7.50 -31.45
C GLU A 373 -15.11 7.87 -30.01
N GLN A 374 -14.86 6.87 -29.16
CA GLN A 374 -14.71 7.04 -27.74
C GLN A 374 -13.49 6.27 -27.22
N VAL A 375 -12.91 6.81 -26.16
CA VAL A 375 -11.99 6.11 -25.27
C VAL A 375 -12.73 5.93 -23.94
N LEU A 376 -12.92 4.67 -23.55
CA LEU A 376 -13.72 4.28 -22.40
C LEU A 376 -12.82 3.60 -21.39
N MET A 377 -12.92 3.98 -20.13
CA MET A 377 -12.22 3.38 -19.00
C MET A 377 -13.03 3.70 -17.72
N PRO A 378 -13.11 2.78 -16.74
CA PRO A 378 -13.75 3.06 -15.46
C PRO A 378 -13.01 4.15 -14.67
N HIS A 379 -13.69 4.70 -13.63
CA HIS A 379 -13.18 5.80 -12.81
C HIS A 379 -12.96 5.42 -11.35
N PHE A 380 -13.91 4.68 -10.73
CA PHE A 380 -14.00 4.46 -9.28
C PHE A 380 -14.00 2.99 -8.88
N THR A 381 -13.38 2.15 -9.69
CA THR A 381 -13.12 0.73 -9.44
C THR A 381 -11.70 0.37 -9.88
N PHE A 382 -11.28 -0.84 -9.58
CA PHE A 382 -10.07 -1.48 -10.13
C PHE A 382 -10.21 -3.00 -10.08
N HIS A 383 -9.49 -3.69 -10.96
CA HIS A 383 -9.57 -5.14 -11.11
C HIS A 383 -8.17 -5.77 -11.07
N GLY A 384 -8.10 -7.01 -10.56
CA GLY A 384 -6.94 -7.88 -10.70
C GLY A 384 -7.19 -8.85 -11.86
N PHE A 385 -6.35 -8.82 -12.93
CA PHE A 385 -6.61 -9.62 -14.12
C PHE A 385 -5.38 -9.78 -15.02
N ARG A 386 -5.39 -10.83 -15.80
CA ARG A 386 -4.60 -10.99 -17.01
C ARG A 386 -5.49 -11.05 -18.25
N TYR A 387 -6.69 -11.62 -18.11
CA TYR A 387 -7.64 -11.83 -19.20
C TYR A 387 -8.87 -10.96 -19.01
N ALA A 388 -9.39 -10.45 -20.14
CA ALA A 388 -10.69 -9.78 -20.18
C ALA A 388 -11.61 -10.48 -21.17
N ALA A 389 -12.80 -10.92 -20.71
CA ALA A 389 -13.85 -11.43 -21.58
C ALA A 389 -14.71 -10.26 -22.04
N VAL A 390 -14.90 -10.10 -23.36
CA VAL A 390 -15.55 -8.94 -23.97
C VAL A 390 -16.81 -9.36 -24.71
N GLU A 391 -17.91 -8.65 -24.44
CA GLU A 391 -19.19 -8.83 -25.10
C GLU A 391 -19.66 -7.53 -25.76
N GLY A 392 -20.44 -7.64 -26.84
CA GLY A 392 -21.03 -6.49 -27.50
C GLY A 392 -20.12 -5.79 -28.52
N ILE A 393 -18.94 -6.33 -28.83
CA ILE A 393 -18.04 -5.81 -29.86
C ILE A 393 -17.97 -6.81 -31.02
N GLU A 394 -18.29 -6.35 -32.22
CA GLU A 394 -18.09 -7.13 -33.43
C GLU A 394 -16.61 -7.10 -33.88
N ASN A 395 -16.00 -8.26 -34.11
CA ASN A 395 -14.63 -8.40 -34.60
C ASN A 395 -13.59 -7.60 -33.75
N PRO A 396 -13.50 -7.86 -32.43
CA PRO A 396 -12.55 -7.17 -31.56
C PRO A 396 -11.11 -7.50 -31.98
N ARG A 397 -10.25 -6.48 -31.91
CA ARG A 397 -8.82 -6.56 -32.29
C ARG A 397 -7.95 -6.09 -31.14
N PRO A 398 -6.72 -6.62 -30.98
CA PRO A 398 -5.83 -6.25 -29.87
C PRO A 398 -5.62 -4.73 -29.72
N GLU A 399 -5.54 -3.99 -30.83
CA GLU A 399 -5.27 -2.55 -30.82
C GLU A 399 -6.36 -1.72 -30.15
N MET A 400 -7.57 -2.30 -29.97
CA MET A 400 -8.68 -1.64 -29.29
C MET A 400 -8.52 -1.61 -27.78
N PHE A 401 -7.65 -2.46 -27.20
CA PHE A 401 -7.57 -2.71 -25.76
C PHE A 401 -6.18 -2.37 -25.19
N THR A 402 -6.19 -1.69 -24.07
CA THR A 402 -4.99 -1.37 -23.29
C THR A 402 -5.28 -1.63 -21.81
N ALA A 403 -4.46 -2.43 -21.15
CA ALA A 403 -4.49 -2.52 -19.69
C ALA A 403 -3.68 -1.37 -19.09
N CYS A 404 -4.34 -0.57 -18.28
CA CYS A 404 -3.76 0.56 -17.55
C CYS A 404 -3.42 0.10 -16.14
N VAL A 405 -2.13 -0.15 -15.88
CA VAL A 405 -1.63 -0.66 -14.59
C VAL A 405 -1.70 0.42 -13.53
N MET A 406 -2.34 0.14 -12.42
CA MET A 406 -2.55 1.09 -11.32
C MET A 406 -1.97 0.57 -10.01
N HIS A 407 -1.29 1.43 -9.28
CA HIS A 407 -0.81 1.20 -7.91
C HIS A 407 -0.39 2.51 -7.26
N SER A 408 -0.11 2.50 -5.94
CA SER A 408 0.57 3.62 -5.28
C SER A 408 1.92 3.87 -5.96
N ASP A 409 2.13 5.09 -6.47
CA ASP A 409 3.25 5.45 -7.35
C ASP A 409 4.58 5.55 -6.60
N MET A 410 4.93 4.48 -5.89
CA MET A 410 6.21 4.35 -5.17
C MET A 410 7.38 4.21 -6.15
N ARG A 411 8.43 4.98 -5.92
CA ARG A 411 9.64 4.92 -6.72
C ARG A 411 10.33 3.57 -6.64
N LYS A 412 10.73 3.02 -7.78
CA LYS A 412 11.60 1.83 -7.86
C LYS A 412 12.99 2.16 -7.29
N THR A 413 13.48 1.35 -6.35
CA THR A 413 14.78 1.54 -5.68
C THR A 413 15.74 0.39 -5.91
N GLY A 414 15.25 -0.82 -6.16
CA GLY A 414 16.05 -2.02 -6.37
C GLY A 414 15.96 -2.58 -7.79
N GLU A 415 17.06 -3.16 -8.23
CA GLU A 415 17.15 -3.94 -9.46
C GLU A 415 17.97 -5.19 -9.20
N PHE A 416 17.45 -6.33 -9.68
CA PHE A 416 18.15 -7.61 -9.59
C PHE A 416 18.12 -8.31 -10.95
N HIS A 417 19.25 -8.82 -11.35
CA HIS A 417 19.42 -9.67 -12.53
C HIS A 417 20.54 -10.69 -12.31
N CYS A 418 20.30 -11.93 -12.68
CA CYS A 418 21.31 -12.98 -12.65
C CYS A 418 21.30 -13.82 -13.94
N SER A 419 22.20 -14.80 -14.04
CA SER A 419 22.31 -15.68 -15.22
C SER A 419 21.17 -16.71 -15.35
N ASN A 420 20.32 -16.88 -14.32
CA ASN A 420 19.20 -17.83 -14.35
C ASN A 420 17.89 -17.08 -14.67
N GLU A 421 17.33 -17.35 -15.85
CA GLU A 421 16.11 -16.68 -16.34
C GLU A 421 14.88 -16.97 -15.49
N LYS A 422 14.81 -18.14 -14.82
CA LYS A 422 13.69 -18.47 -13.93
C LYS A 422 13.74 -17.64 -12.64
N VAL A 423 14.94 -17.41 -12.12
CA VAL A 423 15.15 -16.53 -10.97
C VAL A 423 14.84 -15.06 -11.35
N ASN A 424 15.23 -14.63 -12.55
CA ASN A 424 14.85 -13.30 -13.06
C ASN A 424 13.33 -13.16 -13.20
N GLN A 425 12.63 -14.24 -13.66
CA GLN A 425 11.17 -14.24 -13.72
C GLN A 425 10.54 -14.22 -12.33
N LEU A 426 11.09 -14.94 -11.35
CA LEU A 426 10.66 -14.88 -9.96
C LEU A 426 10.77 -13.45 -9.41
N GLN A 427 11.90 -12.78 -9.62
CA GLN A 427 12.08 -11.38 -9.23
C GLN A 427 11.06 -10.44 -9.92
N SER A 428 10.76 -10.70 -11.18
CA SER A 428 9.69 -10.00 -11.90
C SER A 428 8.33 -10.22 -11.22
N ASN A 429 7.99 -11.47 -10.88
CA ASN A 429 6.75 -11.82 -10.20
C ASN A 429 6.64 -11.15 -8.84
N ILE A 430 7.73 -11.10 -8.05
CA ILE A 430 7.80 -10.37 -6.77
C ILE A 430 7.49 -8.88 -6.99
N SER A 431 8.13 -8.25 -7.98
CA SER A 431 7.93 -6.83 -8.29
C SER A 431 6.51 -6.52 -8.78
N TRP A 432 5.88 -7.42 -9.55
CA TRP A 432 4.51 -7.27 -10.00
C TRP A 432 3.53 -7.44 -8.84
N SER A 433 3.64 -8.50 -8.03
CA SER A 433 2.75 -8.70 -6.90
C SER A 433 2.85 -7.60 -5.84
N LEU A 434 4.06 -7.03 -5.64
CA LEU A 434 4.22 -5.83 -4.82
C LEU A 434 3.39 -4.65 -5.35
N ARG A 435 3.55 -4.33 -6.64
CA ARG A 435 2.83 -3.21 -7.28
C ARG A 435 1.33 -3.41 -7.20
N ASP A 436 0.89 -4.60 -7.57
CA ASP A 436 -0.52 -4.93 -7.74
C ASP A 436 -1.30 -4.91 -6.43
N ASN A 437 -0.63 -5.16 -5.30
CA ASN A 437 -1.24 -5.24 -3.98
C ASN A 437 -0.96 -4.01 -3.10
N PHE A 438 0.05 -3.19 -3.42
CA PHE A 438 0.28 -1.94 -2.69
C PHE A 438 -0.52 -0.81 -3.35
N PHE A 439 -1.82 -0.81 -3.05
CA PHE A 439 -2.83 0.06 -3.62
C PHE A 439 -3.49 0.88 -2.50
N ASP A 440 -2.86 2.00 -2.14
CA ASP A 440 -3.14 2.87 -0.99
C ASP A 440 -2.90 2.23 0.39
N ILE A 441 -3.17 0.95 0.52
CA ILE A 441 -2.82 0.06 1.64
C ILE A 441 -2.14 -1.21 1.11
N PRO A 442 -1.39 -1.97 1.93
CA PRO A 442 -0.84 -3.26 1.51
C PRO A 442 -1.94 -4.32 1.57
N SER A 443 -2.78 -4.41 0.52
CA SER A 443 -3.85 -5.40 0.45
C SER A 443 -3.32 -6.79 0.09
N ASP A 444 -3.99 -7.83 0.56
CA ASP A 444 -3.62 -9.24 0.35
C ASP A 444 -3.75 -9.67 -1.11
N CYS A 445 -4.77 -9.20 -1.81
CA CYS A 445 -5.10 -9.58 -3.17
C CYS A 445 -5.81 -8.44 -3.91
N PRO A 446 -5.76 -8.38 -5.27
CA PRO A 446 -6.38 -7.29 -6.01
C PRO A 446 -7.71 -7.64 -6.68
N GLN A 447 -8.13 -8.92 -6.74
CA GLN A 447 -9.15 -9.37 -7.69
C GLN A 447 -10.49 -9.77 -7.07
N ARG A 448 -10.48 -10.36 -5.86
CA ARG A 448 -11.66 -10.97 -5.24
C ARG A 448 -12.36 -10.05 -4.24
N ASP A 449 -13.44 -10.54 -3.62
CA ASP A 449 -14.23 -9.84 -2.60
C ASP A 449 -13.52 -9.76 -1.23
N GLU A 450 -12.25 -9.48 -1.19
CA GLU A 450 -11.40 -9.32 -0.02
C GLU A 450 -10.65 -8.00 -0.08
N ARG A 451 -9.45 -7.95 -0.68
CA ARG A 451 -8.63 -6.76 -0.91
C ARG A 451 -8.46 -5.93 0.36
N LEU A 452 -8.04 -6.61 1.44
CA LEU A 452 -7.92 -6.06 2.79
C LEU A 452 -6.46 -5.88 3.19
N GLY A 453 -6.21 -4.92 4.08
CA GLY A 453 -4.87 -4.67 4.64
C GLY A 453 -4.50 -5.71 5.72
N TRP A 454 -4.25 -6.96 5.31
CA TRP A 454 -3.83 -8.02 6.18
C TRP A 454 -2.44 -7.75 6.76
N MET A 455 -2.38 -7.70 8.08
CA MET A 455 -1.18 -7.31 8.83
C MET A 455 -0.05 -8.34 8.67
N GLY A 456 -0.39 -9.64 8.68
CA GLY A 456 0.58 -10.73 8.57
C GLY A 456 1.33 -10.69 7.24
N ASP A 457 0.60 -10.55 6.16
CA ASP A 457 1.13 -10.45 4.79
C ASP A 457 2.11 -9.28 4.65
N ALA A 458 1.69 -8.11 5.12
CA ALA A 458 2.49 -6.91 5.05
C ALA A 458 3.80 -7.02 5.86
N GLN A 459 3.75 -7.59 7.07
CA GLN A 459 4.95 -7.70 7.90
C GLN A 459 5.98 -8.67 7.31
N VAL A 460 5.55 -9.84 6.81
CA VAL A 460 6.51 -10.83 6.26
C VAL A 460 7.18 -10.34 4.98
N PHE A 461 6.54 -9.44 4.25
CA PHE A 461 7.04 -8.91 2.98
C PHE A 461 7.72 -7.53 3.10
N SER A 462 7.68 -6.89 4.25
CA SER A 462 8.10 -5.48 4.41
C SER A 462 9.55 -5.22 4.02
N TRP A 463 10.49 -6.13 4.30
CA TRP A 463 11.88 -6.04 3.85
C TRP A 463 12.01 -6.13 2.34
N THR A 464 11.40 -7.14 1.72
CA THR A 464 11.38 -7.30 0.26
C THR A 464 10.78 -6.08 -0.43
N ALA A 465 9.69 -5.52 0.12
CA ALA A 465 9.09 -4.30 -0.39
C ALA A 465 10.08 -3.13 -0.37
N ALA A 466 10.79 -2.93 0.76
CA ALA A 466 11.75 -1.84 0.93
C ALA A 466 12.98 -1.96 0.01
N PHE A 467 13.42 -3.18 -0.33
CA PHE A 467 14.49 -3.39 -1.31
C PHE A 467 14.06 -3.03 -2.74
N ASN A 468 12.79 -3.25 -3.09
CA ASN A 468 12.28 -3.05 -4.45
C ASN A 468 11.75 -1.64 -4.69
N ARG A 469 11.11 -1.02 -3.68
CA ARG A 469 10.43 0.26 -3.77
C ARG A 469 10.74 1.15 -2.56
N GLU A 470 10.61 2.46 -2.75
CA GLU A 470 10.69 3.44 -1.65
C GLU A 470 9.37 3.42 -0.87
N THR A 471 9.34 2.66 0.21
CA THR A 471 8.12 2.38 0.97
C THR A 471 7.91 3.28 2.19
N ALA A 472 8.81 4.24 2.42
CA ALA A 472 8.83 5.05 3.64
C ALA A 472 7.50 5.79 3.89
N LEU A 473 6.99 6.54 2.90
CA LEU A 473 5.73 7.28 3.05
C LEU A 473 4.52 6.36 3.06
N PHE A 474 4.53 5.31 2.24
CA PHE A 474 3.46 4.32 2.18
C PHE A 474 3.25 3.63 3.53
N PHE A 475 4.32 3.09 4.12
CA PHE A 475 4.22 2.47 5.44
C PHE A 475 4.00 3.48 6.56
N THR A 476 4.55 4.69 6.49
CA THR A 476 4.27 5.72 7.51
C THR A 476 2.78 6.08 7.55
N LYS A 477 2.13 6.24 6.37
CA LYS A 477 0.67 6.43 6.30
C LYS A 477 -0.07 5.26 6.94
N TRP A 478 0.25 4.05 6.53
CA TRP A 478 -0.44 2.86 7.02
C TRP A 478 -0.21 2.59 8.52
N MET A 479 0.99 2.87 9.04
CA MET A 479 1.26 2.79 10.49
C MET A 479 0.46 3.80 11.32
N ARG A 480 0.08 4.94 10.75
CA ARG A 480 -0.88 5.86 11.38
C ARG A 480 -2.28 5.25 11.47
N ASP A 481 -2.73 4.55 10.41
CA ASP A 481 -4.00 3.81 10.42
C ASP A 481 -3.96 2.68 11.45
N VAL A 482 -2.85 1.92 11.51
CA VAL A 482 -2.62 0.87 12.53
C VAL A 482 -2.67 1.44 13.93
N SER A 483 -1.98 2.55 14.19
CA SER A 483 -1.99 3.22 15.49
C SER A 483 -3.39 3.71 15.89
N ALA A 484 -4.16 4.22 14.93
CA ALA A 484 -5.54 4.66 15.16
C ALA A 484 -6.51 3.50 15.41
N ALA A 485 -6.23 2.31 14.85
CA ALA A 485 -7.06 1.11 15.03
C ALA A 485 -6.76 0.35 16.32
N SER A 486 -5.56 0.52 16.90
CA SER A 486 -5.06 -0.24 18.05
C SER A 486 -5.42 0.39 19.39
N SER A 487 -5.47 -0.42 20.44
CA SER A 487 -5.56 0.02 21.83
C SER A 487 -5.00 -1.04 22.79
N LEU A 488 -4.62 -0.60 24.00
CA LEU A 488 -4.16 -1.53 25.05
C LEU A 488 -5.22 -2.58 25.45
N GLU A 489 -6.51 -2.28 25.28
CA GLU A 489 -7.60 -3.19 25.65
C GLU A 489 -7.89 -4.23 24.56
N ARG A 490 -7.85 -3.83 23.28
CA ARG A 490 -8.18 -4.69 22.14
C ARG A 490 -6.95 -5.28 21.44
N GLY A 491 -5.76 -4.74 21.71
CA GLY A 491 -4.54 -5.04 20.97
C GLY A 491 -4.54 -4.39 19.59
N VAL A 492 -3.90 -5.04 18.64
CA VAL A 492 -3.78 -4.62 17.24
C VAL A 492 -4.63 -5.56 16.36
N PRO A 493 -5.55 -5.05 15.52
CA PRO A 493 -6.40 -5.90 14.69
C PRO A 493 -5.60 -6.64 13.60
N HIS A 494 -6.15 -7.73 13.06
CA HIS A 494 -5.52 -8.50 11.97
C HIS A 494 -5.51 -7.77 10.63
N ILE A 495 -6.46 -6.86 10.44
CA ILE A 495 -6.74 -6.13 9.21
C ILE A 495 -6.79 -4.64 9.52
N VAL A 496 -6.15 -3.81 8.72
CA VAL A 496 -6.20 -2.36 8.85
C VAL A 496 -6.40 -1.71 7.48
N PRO A 497 -7.44 -0.86 7.30
CA PRO A 497 -8.48 -0.45 8.28
C PRO A 497 -9.35 -1.60 8.78
N ASP A 498 -9.70 -1.58 10.09
CA ASP A 498 -10.46 -2.66 10.75
C ASP A 498 -11.97 -2.51 10.51
N ILE A 499 -12.45 -3.06 9.40
CA ILE A 499 -13.87 -3.05 9.03
C ILE A 499 -14.66 -4.27 9.52
N GLN A 500 -14.01 -5.19 10.23
CA GLN A 500 -14.61 -6.46 10.69
C GLN A 500 -14.56 -6.65 12.21
N GLU A 501 -14.03 -5.66 12.94
CA GLU A 501 -13.80 -5.76 14.38
C GLU A 501 -12.96 -6.99 14.75
N THR A 502 -11.86 -7.18 14.03
CA THR A 502 -11.00 -8.36 14.17
C THR A 502 -10.27 -8.39 15.51
N TYR A 503 -9.79 -9.58 15.87
CA TYR A 503 -9.02 -9.81 17.07
C TYR A 503 -7.52 -9.65 16.80
N SER A 504 -6.71 -9.83 17.85
CA SER A 504 -5.25 -9.79 17.77
C SER A 504 -4.66 -11.19 17.73
N SER A 505 -3.60 -11.39 16.94
CA SER A 505 -2.83 -12.64 16.88
C SER A 505 -1.37 -12.37 16.55
N ALA A 506 -0.51 -13.32 16.92
CA ALA A 506 0.91 -13.28 16.56
C ALA A 506 1.12 -13.34 15.06
N ALA A 507 2.25 -12.86 14.62
CA ALA A 507 2.69 -12.64 13.25
C ALA A 507 1.88 -11.55 12.52
N TRP A 508 0.55 -11.52 12.65
CA TRP A 508 -0.29 -10.46 12.05
C TRP A 508 -0.15 -9.15 12.80
N SER A 509 -0.57 -9.11 14.05
CA SER A 509 -0.55 -7.89 14.87
C SER A 509 0.88 -7.38 15.16
N ASP A 510 1.87 -8.23 15.04
CA ASP A 510 3.30 -7.90 15.21
C ASP A 510 3.82 -6.93 14.14
N ALA A 511 3.10 -6.77 13.03
CA ALA A 511 3.38 -5.75 12.02
C ALA A 511 3.46 -4.34 12.64
N ALA A 512 2.70 -4.06 13.70
CA ALA A 512 2.72 -2.79 14.42
C ALA A 512 4.10 -2.44 15.00
N VAL A 513 4.95 -3.45 15.22
CA VAL A 513 6.33 -3.30 15.73
C VAL A 513 7.35 -3.51 14.63
N ILE A 514 7.15 -4.53 13.80
CA ILE A 514 8.14 -4.95 12.79
C ILE A 514 8.27 -3.91 11.66
N ILE A 515 7.15 -3.40 11.14
CA ILE A 515 7.19 -2.47 9.99
C ILE A 515 7.84 -1.15 10.34
N PRO A 516 7.52 -0.44 11.45
CA PRO A 516 8.25 0.75 11.84
C PRO A 516 9.75 0.52 12.01
N TRP A 517 10.13 -0.64 12.55
CA TRP A 517 11.54 -1.02 12.68
C TRP A 517 12.21 -1.23 11.31
N VAL A 518 11.55 -1.90 10.36
CA VAL A 518 12.05 -2.08 8.98
C VAL A 518 12.25 -0.73 8.29
N VAL A 519 11.28 0.19 8.40
CA VAL A 519 11.41 1.54 7.82
C VAL A 519 12.59 2.30 8.46
N TYR A 520 12.73 2.24 9.77
CA TYR A 520 13.89 2.84 10.45
C TYR A 520 15.21 2.24 9.97
N GLN A 521 15.31 0.92 9.90
CA GLN A 521 16.56 0.24 9.45
C GLN A 521 16.90 0.56 7.99
N THR A 522 15.90 0.72 7.14
CA THR A 522 16.08 0.98 5.70
C THR A 522 16.45 2.45 5.44
N TYR A 523 15.78 3.38 6.10
CA TYR A 523 15.85 4.81 5.76
C TYR A 523 16.51 5.69 6.84
N GLY A 524 16.82 5.15 8.03
CA GLY A 524 17.30 5.93 9.16
C GLY A 524 16.25 6.87 9.75
N ASP A 525 14.97 6.64 9.47
CA ASP A 525 13.88 7.52 9.89
C ASP A 525 13.42 7.23 11.31
N THR A 526 13.91 8.03 12.27
CA THR A 526 13.51 7.93 13.69
C THR A 526 12.09 8.45 13.93
N ARG A 527 11.56 9.33 13.06
CA ARG A 527 10.22 9.91 13.24
C ARG A 527 9.13 8.83 13.19
N ILE A 528 9.26 7.81 12.34
CA ILE A 528 8.28 6.71 12.32
C ILE A 528 8.27 5.95 13.65
N LEU A 529 9.44 5.75 14.26
CA LEU A 529 9.53 5.12 15.59
C LEU A 529 8.89 5.99 16.67
N GLU A 530 9.10 7.32 16.60
CA GLU A 530 8.47 8.28 17.52
C GLU A 530 6.94 8.25 17.39
N GLU A 531 6.42 8.31 16.15
CA GLU A 531 4.99 8.32 15.86
C GLU A 531 4.33 6.97 16.22
N SER A 532 5.02 5.85 16.00
CA SER A 532 4.49 4.50 16.28
C SER A 532 4.78 4.02 17.71
N TRP A 533 5.60 4.73 18.49
CA TRP A 533 6.08 4.26 19.80
C TRP A 533 4.96 3.76 20.71
N LYS A 534 3.88 4.54 20.83
CA LYS A 534 2.73 4.17 21.67
C LYS A 534 2.11 2.83 21.23
N CYS A 535 1.85 2.66 19.94
CA CYS A 535 1.29 1.44 19.39
C CYS A 535 2.21 0.24 19.60
N MET A 536 3.53 0.43 19.36
CA MET A 536 4.55 -0.62 19.48
C MET A 536 4.62 -1.19 20.90
N HIS A 537 4.78 -0.33 21.91
CA HIS A 537 4.89 -0.81 23.28
C HIS A 537 3.55 -1.30 23.86
N GLU A 538 2.44 -0.63 23.57
CA GLU A 538 1.11 -1.07 24.00
C GLU A 538 0.74 -2.45 23.41
N TRP A 539 1.24 -2.81 22.24
CA TRP A 539 1.08 -4.16 21.69
C TRP A 539 1.81 -5.21 22.55
N VAL A 540 3.04 -4.96 22.91
CA VAL A 540 3.80 -5.87 23.79
C VAL A 540 3.16 -5.95 25.16
N ASP A 541 2.70 -4.82 25.71
CA ASP A 541 1.99 -4.77 26.99
C ASP A 541 0.65 -5.51 26.94
N TYR A 542 -0.07 -5.42 25.80
CA TYR A 542 -1.28 -6.22 25.59
C TYR A 542 -0.98 -7.71 25.68
N ILE A 543 0.03 -8.21 24.98
CA ILE A 543 0.43 -9.61 25.05
C ILE A 543 0.78 -9.98 26.50
N HIS A 544 1.60 -9.15 27.14
CA HIS A 544 2.04 -9.38 28.55
C HIS A 544 0.87 -9.47 29.52
N ASN A 545 -0.19 -8.72 29.31
CA ASN A 545 -1.41 -8.77 30.13
C ASN A 545 -2.27 -10.02 29.87
N HIS A 546 -1.99 -10.80 28.81
CA HIS A 546 -2.74 -11.98 28.40
C HIS A 546 -1.93 -13.28 28.54
N VAL A 547 -0.74 -13.25 29.16
CA VAL A 547 0.05 -14.46 29.41
C VAL A 547 -0.53 -15.29 30.56
N ASN A 548 -0.26 -16.57 30.53
CA ASN A 548 -0.60 -17.50 31.61
C ASN A 548 0.35 -17.36 32.84
N GLU A 549 0.16 -18.16 33.86
CA GLU A 549 1.00 -18.19 35.09
C GLU A 549 2.49 -18.44 34.83
N ASN A 550 2.83 -19.08 33.71
CA ASN A 550 4.19 -19.34 33.29
C ASN A 550 4.80 -18.18 32.43
N GLY A 551 4.05 -17.10 32.19
CA GLY A 551 4.51 -15.98 31.39
C GLY A 551 4.45 -16.21 29.87
N LEU A 552 3.65 -17.17 29.41
CA LEU A 552 3.47 -17.51 28.00
C LEU A 552 2.08 -17.11 27.50
N TRP A 553 2.01 -16.59 26.29
CA TRP A 553 0.75 -16.24 25.62
C TRP A 553 0.14 -17.49 24.99
N MET A 554 -0.88 -18.04 25.66
CA MET A 554 -1.54 -19.30 25.31
C MET A 554 -3.04 -19.12 25.08
N THR A 555 -3.43 -17.93 24.63
CA THR A 555 -4.82 -17.53 24.41
C THR A 555 -4.99 -16.90 23.05
N ASN A 556 -6.20 -16.45 22.72
CA ASN A 556 -6.63 -15.90 21.45
C ASN A 556 -6.57 -16.91 20.28
N TYR A 557 -7.24 -16.57 19.20
CA TYR A 557 -7.07 -17.29 17.94
C TYR A 557 -5.70 -16.97 17.33
N GLN A 558 -4.98 -17.99 16.91
CA GLN A 558 -3.65 -17.85 16.32
C GLN A 558 -3.65 -18.53 14.94
N TYR A 559 -3.18 -17.85 13.92
CA TYR A 559 -3.09 -18.39 12.56
C TYR A 559 -1.97 -19.42 12.39
N GLY A 560 -0.97 -19.44 13.29
CA GLY A 560 0.19 -20.33 13.15
C GLY A 560 0.97 -20.05 11.87
N ASP A 561 1.51 -21.12 11.25
CA ASP A 561 2.16 -21.00 9.94
C ASP A 561 1.12 -21.20 8.83
N TRP A 562 0.48 -20.10 8.41
CA TRP A 562 -0.64 -20.08 7.47
C TRP A 562 -0.24 -20.62 6.10
N LEU A 563 -1.06 -21.53 5.56
CA LEU A 563 -0.87 -22.21 4.26
C LEU A 563 0.43 -23.02 4.13
N ALA A 564 1.01 -23.46 5.26
CA ALA A 564 2.08 -24.46 5.26
C ALA A 564 1.57 -25.83 4.78
N LEU A 565 2.45 -26.62 4.17
CA LEU A 565 2.08 -27.91 3.54
C LEU A 565 2.47 -29.14 4.39
N ASP A 566 2.72 -28.98 5.69
CA ASP A 566 3.20 -30.04 6.59
C ASP A 566 2.09 -30.67 7.45
N ARG A 567 0.82 -30.31 7.30
CA ARG A 567 -0.28 -30.83 8.07
C ARG A 567 -1.11 -31.86 7.30
N GLU A 568 -1.14 -33.09 7.78
CA GLU A 568 -1.88 -34.19 7.14
C GLU A 568 -3.36 -34.21 7.52
N MET A 569 -3.70 -33.86 8.79
CA MET A 569 -5.07 -33.92 9.32
C MET A 569 -5.48 -32.62 10.01
N GLY A 570 -6.79 -32.33 10.00
CA GLY A 570 -7.36 -31.12 10.61
C GLY A 570 -7.50 -29.98 9.60
N ASP A 571 -7.44 -28.75 10.09
CA ASP A 571 -7.48 -27.56 9.24
C ASP A 571 -6.13 -27.42 8.52
N LYS A 572 -6.15 -27.69 7.20
CA LYS A 572 -4.94 -27.66 6.36
C LYS A 572 -4.47 -26.25 6.03
N SER A 573 -5.23 -25.21 6.35
CA SER A 573 -4.76 -23.83 6.20
C SER A 573 -3.79 -23.44 7.30
N VAL A 574 -3.79 -24.14 8.44
CA VAL A 574 -2.85 -23.95 9.55
C VAL A 574 -1.79 -25.05 9.51
N GLY A 575 -0.50 -24.68 9.50
CA GLY A 575 0.61 -25.63 9.49
C GLY A 575 0.69 -26.54 10.74
N ALA A 576 1.58 -27.53 10.72
CA ALA A 576 1.78 -28.48 11.82
C ALA A 576 2.50 -27.88 13.03
N THR A 577 3.22 -26.77 12.86
CA THR A 577 3.86 -26.06 13.98
C THR A 577 2.82 -25.63 15.01
N ASP A 578 3.08 -25.89 16.29
CA ASP A 578 2.18 -25.45 17.37
C ASP A 578 1.96 -23.93 17.29
N VAL A 579 0.70 -23.52 17.28
CA VAL A 579 0.33 -22.10 17.08
C VAL A 579 0.82 -21.21 18.22
N TYR A 580 0.91 -21.76 19.43
CA TYR A 580 1.42 -21.03 20.59
C TYR A 580 2.95 -21.02 20.65
N PHE A 581 3.62 -21.98 20.03
CA PHE A 581 5.05 -21.88 19.75
C PHE A 581 5.32 -20.63 18.90
N VAL A 582 4.59 -20.47 17.78
CA VAL A 582 4.69 -19.31 16.91
C VAL A 582 4.38 -18.03 17.68
N ALA A 583 3.28 -18.02 18.45
CA ALA A 583 2.85 -16.84 19.20
C ALA A 583 3.92 -16.35 20.19
N ASN A 584 4.53 -17.27 20.94
CA ASN A 584 5.55 -16.89 21.91
C ASN A 584 6.92 -16.58 21.27
N ALA A 585 7.24 -17.19 20.13
CA ALA A 585 8.41 -16.82 19.34
C ALA A 585 8.34 -15.36 18.89
N TYR A 586 7.19 -14.93 18.33
CA TYR A 586 6.96 -13.55 17.96
C TYR A 586 6.89 -12.59 19.15
N TYR A 587 6.25 -12.99 20.25
CA TYR A 587 6.22 -12.18 21.48
C TYR A 587 7.64 -11.81 21.95
N ILE A 588 8.56 -12.78 21.97
CA ILE A 588 9.96 -12.55 22.34
C ILE A 588 10.63 -11.61 21.32
N TYR A 589 10.42 -11.85 20.03
CA TYR A 589 11.02 -11.07 18.97
C TYR A 589 10.56 -9.61 18.98
N VAL A 590 9.24 -9.35 19.04
CA VAL A 590 8.75 -7.96 19.07
C VAL A 590 9.09 -7.24 20.39
N THR A 591 9.19 -7.97 21.51
CA THR A 591 9.68 -7.40 22.78
C THR A 591 11.13 -6.91 22.63
N GLU A 592 11.98 -7.67 21.92
CA GLU A 592 13.35 -7.26 21.58
C GLU A 592 13.37 -6.00 20.71
N LEU A 593 12.49 -5.93 19.68
CA LEU A 593 12.41 -4.77 18.79
C LEU A 593 11.92 -3.53 19.52
N VAL A 594 10.98 -3.66 20.47
CA VAL A 594 10.51 -2.54 21.31
C VAL A 594 11.65 -2.03 22.22
N ALA A 595 12.42 -2.95 22.82
CA ALA A 595 13.61 -2.56 23.62
C ALA A 595 14.63 -1.80 22.76
N LYS A 596 14.96 -2.29 21.57
CA LYS A 596 15.87 -1.62 20.61
C LYS A 596 15.32 -0.25 20.19
N THR A 597 14.04 -0.15 19.93
CA THR A 597 13.37 1.12 19.58
C THR A 597 13.47 2.11 20.74
N ALA A 598 13.24 1.66 21.97
CA ALA A 598 13.40 2.50 23.17
C ALA A 598 14.83 3.06 23.29
N HIS A 599 15.86 2.28 23.01
CA HIS A 599 17.25 2.76 22.97
C HIS A 599 17.44 3.84 21.89
N VAL A 600 16.96 3.63 20.68
CA VAL A 600 17.05 4.61 19.59
C VAL A 600 16.38 5.94 19.99
N LEU A 601 15.25 5.87 20.68
CA LEU A 601 14.49 7.03 21.13
C LEU A 601 14.99 7.65 22.45
N GLY A 602 16.08 7.10 23.04
CA GLY A 602 16.64 7.58 24.30
C GLY A 602 15.78 7.28 25.54
N LYS A 603 14.84 6.33 25.43
CA LYS A 603 13.92 5.87 26.49
C LYS A 603 14.57 4.72 27.27
N TYR A 604 15.62 4.99 28.00
CA TYR A 604 16.48 3.96 28.60
C TYR A 604 15.83 3.16 29.72
N GLU A 605 14.87 3.73 30.46
CA GLU A 605 14.13 3.01 31.52
C GLU A 605 13.18 1.97 30.90
N GLU A 606 12.45 2.35 29.85
CA GLU A 606 11.59 1.45 29.08
C GLU A 606 12.42 0.38 28.37
N ALA A 607 13.57 0.72 27.80
CA ALA A 607 14.48 -0.24 27.19
C ALA A 607 14.86 -1.34 28.19
N ALA A 608 15.33 -0.96 29.37
CA ALA A 608 15.71 -1.91 30.43
C ALA A 608 14.52 -2.78 30.90
N TYR A 609 13.31 -2.24 30.94
CA TYR A 609 12.10 -2.99 31.27
C TYR A 609 11.84 -4.08 30.22
N TYR A 610 11.83 -3.74 28.91
CA TYR A 610 11.55 -4.71 27.86
C TYR A 610 12.68 -5.71 27.66
N GLU A 611 13.93 -5.37 27.92
CA GLU A 611 15.04 -6.31 27.96
C GLU A 611 14.84 -7.39 29.05
N VAL A 612 14.46 -6.99 30.25
CA VAL A 612 14.16 -7.90 31.35
C VAL A 612 12.92 -8.76 31.03
N LEU A 613 11.89 -8.17 30.43
CA LEU A 613 10.70 -8.90 30.02
C LEU A 613 11.04 -9.98 28.98
N ARG A 614 11.82 -9.61 27.94
CA ARG A 614 12.30 -10.53 26.92
C ARG A 614 13.02 -11.74 27.51
N GLU A 615 13.97 -11.51 28.41
CA GLU A 615 14.76 -12.60 29.03
C GLU A 615 13.87 -13.52 29.85
N LYS A 616 12.91 -13.01 30.61
CA LYS A 616 11.95 -13.80 31.35
C LYS A 616 11.06 -14.66 30.46
N THR A 617 10.53 -14.06 29.40
CA THR A 617 9.68 -14.78 28.45
C THR A 617 10.49 -15.84 27.70
N LEU A 618 11.73 -15.52 27.29
CA LEU A 618 12.64 -16.47 26.65
C LEU A 618 12.95 -17.67 27.55
N ASP A 619 13.19 -17.45 28.85
CA ASP A 619 13.42 -18.53 29.82
C ASP A 619 12.17 -19.44 29.97
N SER A 620 10.98 -18.86 30.02
CA SER A 620 9.71 -19.59 30.04
C SER A 620 9.49 -20.39 28.76
N PHE A 621 9.74 -19.76 27.58
CA PHE A 621 9.65 -20.39 26.26
C PHE A 621 10.58 -21.61 26.16
N ARG A 622 11.83 -21.48 26.63
CA ARG A 622 12.80 -22.57 26.61
C ARG A 622 12.37 -23.73 27.51
N LYS A 623 11.79 -23.47 28.67
CA LYS A 623 11.27 -24.49 29.56
C LYS A 623 10.08 -25.24 28.95
N GLU A 624 9.23 -24.58 28.19
CA GLU A 624 8.05 -25.18 27.57
C GLU A 624 8.41 -25.98 26.31
N TYR A 625 9.25 -25.41 25.45
CA TYR A 625 9.43 -25.92 24.09
C TYR A 625 10.76 -26.61 23.82
N TYR A 626 11.70 -26.60 24.78
CA TYR A 626 12.99 -27.29 24.63
C TYR A 626 13.17 -28.38 25.64
N THR A 627 13.64 -29.51 25.18
CA THR A 627 14.04 -30.62 26.07
C THR A 627 15.39 -30.33 26.73
N ALA A 628 15.68 -31.00 27.84
CA ALA A 628 16.98 -30.89 28.50
C ALA A 628 18.19 -31.35 27.64
N ARG A 629 17.96 -31.90 26.46
CA ARG A 629 18.96 -32.32 25.47
C ARG A 629 18.99 -31.42 24.22
N GLY A 630 18.39 -30.24 24.31
CA GLY A 630 18.42 -29.24 23.24
C GLY A 630 17.55 -29.56 22.00
N ARG A 631 16.54 -30.45 22.15
CA ARG A 631 15.59 -30.71 21.07
C ARG A 631 14.37 -29.78 21.22
N ILE A 632 13.85 -29.26 20.11
CA ILE A 632 12.59 -28.56 20.07
C ILE A 632 11.43 -29.56 20.08
N VAL A 633 10.35 -29.26 20.80
CA VAL A 633 9.16 -30.12 20.87
C VAL A 633 8.47 -30.23 19.50
N SER A 634 8.47 -29.17 18.72
CA SER A 634 7.96 -29.12 17.33
C SER A 634 9.15 -29.21 16.36
N GLU A 635 9.30 -30.38 15.70
CA GLU A 635 10.42 -30.63 14.77
C GLU A 635 10.09 -30.17 13.32
N THR A 636 9.28 -29.13 13.15
CA THR A 636 8.90 -28.57 11.83
C THR A 636 9.97 -27.60 11.30
N GLN A 637 9.99 -27.38 9.98
CA GLN A 637 10.91 -26.40 9.38
C GLN A 637 10.69 -25.00 9.96
N THR A 638 9.43 -24.60 10.15
CA THR A 638 9.04 -23.30 10.73
C THR A 638 9.55 -23.14 12.16
N ALA A 639 9.35 -24.14 13.03
CA ALA A 639 9.82 -24.06 14.40
C ALA A 639 11.35 -23.95 14.48
N CYS A 640 12.08 -24.70 13.65
CA CYS A 640 13.53 -24.60 13.56
C CYS A 640 13.99 -23.23 13.03
N ALA A 641 13.37 -22.74 11.95
CA ALA A 641 13.70 -21.45 11.36
C ALA A 641 13.50 -20.29 12.35
N LEU A 642 12.32 -20.23 13.01
CA LEU A 642 12.05 -19.21 14.03
C LEU A 642 13.01 -19.30 15.22
N SER A 643 13.34 -20.54 15.69
CA SER A 643 14.27 -20.73 16.79
C SER A 643 15.67 -20.18 16.50
N LEU A 644 16.13 -20.33 15.25
CA LEU A 644 17.43 -19.86 14.81
C LEU A 644 17.43 -18.34 14.54
N TYR A 645 16.48 -17.86 13.80
CA TYR A 645 16.45 -16.47 13.35
C TYR A 645 16.12 -15.48 14.49
N PHE A 646 15.16 -15.83 15.37
CA PHE A 646 14.80 -15.01 16.53
C PHE A 646 15.72 -15.21 17.75
N ASN A 647 16.78 -16.03 17.61
CA ASN A 647 17.74 -16.33 18.68
C ASN A 647 17.06 -16.93 19.94
N LEU A 648 16.11 -17.87 19.75
CA LEU A 648 15.38 -18.50 20.84
C LEU A 648 16.14 -19.67 21.44
N ALA A 649 16.97 -20.36 20.64
CA ALA A 649 17.77 -21.51 21.08
C ALA A 649 18.81 -21.13 22.13
N TYR A 650 19.21 -22.09 22.98
CA TYR A 650 20.46 -21.98 23.71
C TYR A 650 21.64 -22.05 22.72
N GLU A 651 22.69 -21.29 22.98
CA GLU A 651 23.85 -21.24 22.08
C GLU A 651 24.48 -22.62 21.85
N GLU A 652 24.58 -23.44 22.91
CA GLU A 652 25.07 -24.79 22.84
C GLU A 652 24.21 -25.78 22.03
N ASP A 653 22.92 -25.45 21.83
CA ASP A 653 21.97 -26.32 21.13
C ASP A 653 21.75 -25.86 19.66
N ARG A 654 22.28 -24.70 19.31
CA ARG A 654 22.05 -24.08 17.98
C ARG A 654 22.43 -25.00 16.82
N GLU A 655 23.59 -25.67 16.92
CA GLU A 655 24.06 -26.59 15.88
C GLU A 655 23.12 -27.80 15.74
N ASN A 656 22.57 -28.32 16.84
CA ASN A 656 21.61 -29.43 16.83
C ASN A 656 20.32 -29.00 16.07
N ILE A 657 19.83 -27.77 16.29
CA ILE A 657 18.63 -27.28 15.63
C ILE A 657 18.87 -27.08 14.13
N VAL A 658 20.06 -26.61 13.72
CA VAL A 658 20.45 -26.54 12.30
C VAL A 658 20.42 -27.95 11.68
N GLN A 659 20.98 -28.97 12.38
CA GLN A 659 20.96 -30.35 11.88
C GLN A 659 19.52 -30.91 11.80
N MET A 660 18.66 -30.57 12.76
CA MET A 660 17.25 -30.97 12.71
C MET A 660 16.55 -30.32 11.50
N LEU A 661 16.80 -29.04 11.22
CA LEU A 661 16.24 -28.33 10.08
C LEU A 661 16.71 -28.95 8.75
N VAL A 662 18.01 -29.18 8.61
CA VAL A 662 18.59 -29.81 7.41
C VAL A 662 18.03 -31.21 7.20
N SER A 663 17.99 -32.04 8.26
CA SER A 663 17.42 -33.40 8.18
C SER A 663 15.94 -33.40 7.82
N ASN A 664 15.14 -32.46 8.38
CA ASN A 664 13.74 -32.34 8.03
C ASN A 664 13.58 -31.97 6.53
N ILE A 665 14.40 -31.06 6.02
CA ILE A 665 14.40 -30.69 4.59
C ILE A 665 14.77 -31.90 3.71
N GLU A 666 15.78 -32.68 4.10
CA GLU A 666 16.19 -33.90 3.38
C GLU A 666 15.08 -34.95 3.38
N ASP A 667 14.41 -35.17 4.52
CA ASP A 667 13.28 -36.12 4.67
C ASP A 667 12.10 -35.73 3.77
N HIS A 668 11.92 -34.42 3.50
CA HIS A 668 10.95 -33.85 2.54
C HIS A 668 11.55 -33.72 1.12
N GLN A 669 12.58 -34.51 0.78
CA GLN A 669 13.19 -34.54 -0.57
C GLN A 669 13.74 -33.17 -1.02
N ASN A 670 14.27 -32.40 -0.11
CA ASN A 670 14.76 -31.03 -0.28
C ASN A 670 13.68 -30.05 -0.74
N HIS A 671 12.46 -30.17 -0.20
CA HIS A 671 11.39 -29.19 -0.37
C HIS A 671 11.13 -28.42 0.93
N LEU A 672 10.68 -27.19 0.76
CA LEU A 672 10.10 -26.45 1.86
C LEU A 672 8.71 -27.03 2.21
N THR A 673 8.33 -26.86 3.47
CA THR A 673 6.96 -27.19 3.95
C THR A 673 6.30 -26.01 4.64
N THR A 674 7.02 -24.87 4.68
CA THR A 674 6.62 -23.66 5.40
C THR A 674 5.50 -22.90 4.68
N GLY A 675 4.71 -22.19 5.48
CA GLY A 675 3.72 -21.21 5.05
C GLY A 675 4.22 -19.76 5.19
N PHE A 676 3.29 -18.83 5.39
CA PHE A 676 3.58 -17.39 5.43
C PHE A 676 4.56 -16.99 6.55
N VAL A 677 4.54 -17.72 7.68
CA VAL A 677 5.33 -17.36 8.87
C VAL A 677 6.72 -18.00 8.85
N GLY A 678 6.85 -19.22 8.34
CA GLY A 678 8.14 -19.89 8.28
C GLY A 678 9.01 -19.50 7.07
N THR A 679 8.38 -19.28 5.92
CA THR A 679 9.07 -19.01 4.65
C THR A 679 10.01 -17.79 4.69
N PRO A 680 9.66 -16.63 5.28
CA PRO A 680 10.53 -15.47 5.31
C PRO A 680 11.87 -15.73 6.00
N TYR A 681 11.88 -16.59 7.01
CA TYR A 681 13.05 -16.81 7.85
C TYR A 681 13.86 -18.05 7.48
N LEU A 682 13.28 -18.97 6.68
CA LEU A 682 13.86 -20.29 6.41
C LEU A 682 15.27 -20.21 5.78
N CYS A 683 15.40 -19.50 4.67
CA CYS A 683 16.67 -19.37 3.94
C CYS A 683 17.69 -18.53 4.72
N HIS A 684 17.26 -17.50 5.44
CA HIS A 684 18.09 -16.71 6.35
C HIS A 684 18.64 -17.59 7.49
N ALA A 685 17.77 -18.34 8.19
CA ALA A 685 18.16 -19.21 9.27
C ALA A 685 19.22 -20.24 8.83
N LEU A 686 19.06 -20.83 7.65
CA LEU A 686 20.04 -21.74 7.08
C LEU A 686 21.36 -21.02 6.76
N SER A 687 21.32 -19.91 6.05
CA SER A 687 22.52 -19.21 5.59
C SER A 687 23.35 -18.62 6.73
N GLU A 688 22.72 -17.99 7.71
CA GLU A 688 23.38 -17.41 8.88
C GLU A 688 24.01 -18.48 9.79
N ASN A 689 23.53 -19.74 9.70
CA ASN A 689 24.04 -20.85 10.48
C ASN A 689 24.84 -21.87 9.64
N LYS A 690 25.51 -21.42 8.58
CA LYS A 690 26.47 -22.21 7.77
C LYS A 690 25.84 -23.34 6.93
N ALA A 691 24.52 -23.35 6.75
CA ALA A 691 23.81 -24.30 5.88
C ALA A 691 23.34 -23.62 4.58
N HIS A 692 24.14 -22.70 4.04
CA HIS A 692 23.82 -21.93 2.83
C HIS A 692 23.56 -22.79 1.60
N ASP A 693 24.28 -23.91 1.46
CA ASP A 693 24.07 -24.84 0.34
C ASP A 693 22.66 -25.45 0.38
N THR A 694 22.12 -25.77 1.57
CA THR A 694 20.76 -26.27 1.72
C THR A 694 19.73 -25.18 1.35
N ALA A 695 19.95 -23.93 1.76
CA ALA A 695 19.11 -22.82 1.33
C ALA A 695 19.10 -22.67 -0.21
N GLY A 696 20.26 -22.78 -0.84
CA GLY A 696 20.40 -22.75 -2.29
C GLY A 696 19.67 -23.92 -2.98
N LEU A 697 19.72 -25.12 -2.41
CA LEU A 697 18.97 -26.29 -2.92
C LEU A 697 17.47 -26.06 -2.87
N LEU A 698 16.92 -25.53 -1.74
CA LEU A 698 15.51 -25.18 -1.61
C LEU A 698 15.10 -24.13 -2.65
N PHE A 699 15.86 -23.05 -2.75
CA PHE A 699 15.56 -21.93 -3.66
C PHE A 699 15.55 -22.36 -5.13
N MET A 700 16.43 -23.25 -5.52
CA MET A 700 16.57 -23.71 -6.90
C MET A 700 15.67 -24.88 -7.28
N ARG A 701 14.77 -25.32 -6.39
CA ARG A 701 13.75 -26.36 -6.71
C ARG A 701 12.77 -25.84 -7.77
N GLU A 702 12.36 -26.73 -8.67
CA GLU A 702 11.46 -26.41 -9.77
C GLU A 702 10.14 -27.16 -9.75
N ASP A 703 10.01 -28.16 -8.88
CA ASP A 703 8.82 -28.95 -8.66
C ASP A 703 8.06 -28.48 -7.39
N LEU A 704 6.82 -28.90 -7.22
CA LEU A 704 5.94 -28.52 -6.11
C LEU A 704 6.37 -29.18 -4.79
N PRO A 705 6.48 -28.44 -3.68
CA PRO A 705 6.35 -26.97 -3.55
C PRO A 705 7.68 -26.25 -3.72
N SER A 706 7.70 -25.19 -4.51
CA SER A 706 8.85 -24.29 -4.65
C SER A 706 8.47 -22.98 -5.33
N TRP A 707 9.32 -21.95 -5.21
CA TRP A 707 9.13 -20.66 -5.91
C TRP A 707 9.17 -20.80 -7.43
N LEU A 708 10.08 -21.65 -7.95
CA LEU A 708 10.25 -21.80 -9.40
C LEU A 708 9.21 -22.73 -10.03
N TYR A 709 8.43 -23.46 -9.24
CA TYR A 709 7.29 -24.24 -9.74
C TYR A 709 6.24 -23.34 -10.39
N ALA A 710 5.83 -22.25 -9.72
CA ALA A 710 4.87 -21.29 -10.26
C ALA A 710 5.42 -20.63 -11.54
N VAL A 711 6.72 -20.31 -11.59
CA VAL A 711 7.39 -19.79 -12.78
C VAL A 711 7.31 -20.80 -13.94
N ASN A 712 7.56 -22.08 -13.68
CA ASN A 712 7.47 -23.14 -14.69
C ASN A 712 6.02 -23.35 -15.20
N LYS A 713 5.01 -23.01 -14.41
CA LYS A 713 3.60 -23.01 -14.79
C LYS A 713 3.17 -21.73 -15.53
N GLY A 714 4.09 -20.80 -15.78
CA GLY A 714 3.84 -19.55 -16.52
C GLY A 714 3.25 -18.41 -15.68
N ALA A 715 3.41 -18.46 -14.36
CA ALA A 715 3.03 -17.38 -13.46
C ALA A 715 3.79 -16.08 -13.80
N THR A 716 3.06 -14.98 -13.84
CA THR A 716 3.60 -13.63 -14.03
C THR A 716 3.48 -12.76 -12.77
N THR A 717 2.90 -13.32 -11.73
CA THR A 717 2.77 -12.81 -10.36
C THR A 717 3.02 -13.95 -9.38
N LEU A 718 3.16 -13.65 -8.09
CA LEU A 718 3.24 -14.66 -7.05
C LEU A 718 1.86 -15.21 -6.71
N TRP A 719 1.78 -16.48 -6.38
CA TRP A 719 0.56 -17.15 -5.95
C TRP A 719 0.43 -17.16 -4.42
N GLU A 720 -0.81 -17.14 -3.93
CA GLU A 720 -1.12 -17.26 -2.50
C GLU A 720 -0.65 -18.60 -1.93
N ARG A 721 -0.90 -19.67 -2.68
CA ARG A 721 -0.60 -21.05 -2.29
C ARG A 721 0.53 -21.62 -3.14
N TRP A 722 1.36 -22.46 -2.53
CA TRP A 722 2.36 -23.25 -3.25
C TRP A 722 1.72 -24.15 -4.31
N ASP A 723 0.58 -24.74 -3.96
CA ASP A 723 -0.20 -25.70 -4.75
C ASP A 723 -1.40 -25.08 -5.47
N ALA A 724 -1.36 -23.77 -5.75
CA ALA A 724 -2.45 -23.05 -6.43
C ALA A 724 -2.91 -23.72 -7.72
N VAL A 725 -1.97 -24.25 -8.49
CA VAL A 725 -2.19 -25.11 -9.66
C VAL A 725 -1.42 -26.41 -9.44
N LEU A 726 -2.12 -27.52 -9.46
CA LEU A 726 -1.53 -28.84 -9.28
C LEU A 726 -0.68 -29.28 -10.49
N PRO A 727 0.18 -30.30 -10.38
CA PRO A 727 1.02 -30.76 -11.49
C PRO A 727 0.23 -31.15 -12.75
N ASP A 728 -0.99 -31.69 -12.60
CA ASP A 728 -1.88 -32.07 -13.71
C ASP A 728 -2.64 -30.86 -14.32
N GLY A 729 -2.47 -29.65 -13.78
CA GLY A 729 -3.14 -28.44 -14.23
C GLY A 729 -4.44 -28.11 -13.50
N THR A 730 -4.91 -28.98 -12.60
CA THR A 730 -6.11 -28.72 -11.79
C THR A 730 -5.89 -27.55 -10.85
N MET A 731 -6.88 -26.66 -10.77
CA MET A 731 -6.88 -25.54 -9.83
C MET A 731 -7.29 -26.00 -8.44
N GLN A 732 -6.66 -25.45 -7.41
CA GLN A 732 -7.08 -25.62 -6.01
C GLN A 732 -8.40 -24.89 -5.73
N ASP A 733 -8.95 -25.13 -4.53
CA ASP A 733 -10.17 -24.46 -4.04
C ASP A 733 -10.07 -22.94 -4.25
N PRO A 734 -10.95 -22.35 -5.06
CA PRO A 734 -10.93 -20.92 -5.35
C PRO A 734 -11.17 -20.03 -4.13
N GLY A 735 -11.70 -20.58 -3.04
CA GLY A 735 -11.96 -19.86 -1.79
C GLY A 735 -10.70 -19.27 -1.14
N LEU A 736 -9.54 -19.94 -1.29
CA LEU A 736 -8.23 -19.52 -0.79
C LEU A 736 -7.16 -19.70 -1.89
N ASN A 737 -7.38 -19.10 -3.07
CA ASN A 737 -6.48 -19.27 -4.21
C ASN A 737 -6.43 -18.01 -5.07
N SER A 738 -5.63 -17.03 -4.68
CA SER A 738 -5.30 -15.86 -5.50
C SER A 738 -4.06 -16.16 -6.35
N MET A 739 -4.09 -15.76 -7.63
CA MET A 739 -2.92 -15.81 -8.51
C MET A 739 -2.03 -14.58 -8.38
N ASN A 740 -2.37 -13.64 -7.48
CA ASN A 740 -1.62 -12.43 -7.25
C ASN A 740 -1.60 -12.07 -5.76
N HIS A 741 -0.61 -12.60 -5.05
CA HIS A 741 -0.45 -12.47 -3.61
C HIS A 741 1.03 -12.37 -3.26
N TYR A 742 1.46 -11.42 -2.45
CA TYR A 742 2.88 -11.12 -2.29
C TYR A 742 3.61 -11.85 -1.15
N ALA A 743 2.91 -12.48 -0.18
CA ALA A 743 3.54 -13.01 1.04
C ALA A 743 4.71 -13.97 0.77
N ASN A 744 4.54 -14.93 -0.15
CA ASN A 744 5.61 -15.87 -0.53
C ASN A 744 6.81 -15.21 -1.25
N GLY A 745 6.68 -13.95 -1.61
CA GLY A 745 7.77 -13.13 -2.17
C GLY A 745 8.76 -12.62 -1.13
N ALA A 746 8.55 -12.90 0.14
CA ALA A 746 9.49 -12.57 1.22
C ALA A 746 10.91 -13.10 0.98
N ILE A 747 11.08 -14.15 0.16
CA ILE A 747 12.39 -14.64 -0.29
C ILE A 747 13.25 -13.56 -0.97
N GLY A 748 12.64 -12.48 -1.45
CA GLY A 748 13.34 -11.40 -2.15
C GLY A 748 14.29 -10.57 -1.27
N ASP A 749 14.29 -10.76 0.03
CA ASP A 749 15.25 -10.12 0.95
C ASP A 749 16.44 -11.01 1.31
N TRP A 750 16.37 -12.32 1.03
CA TRP A 750 17.47 -13.28 1.17
C TRP A 750 18.40 -13.25 -0.04
#